data_f5fcefab02589959899d4951bc220d34
#
_entry.id   f5fcefab02589959899d4951bc220d34
#
_cell.length_a   1.000
_cell.length_b   1.000
_cell.length_c   1.000
_cell.angle_alpha   90.00
_cell.angle_beta   90.00
_cell.angle_gamma   90.00
#
_symmetry.space_group_name_H-M   'P 1'
#
loop_
_entity.id
_entity.type
_entity.pdbx_description
1 polymer ?
#
loop_
_entity_poly.entity_id
_entity_poly.type
_entity_poly.pdbx_seq_one_letter_code
_entity_poly.pdbx_strand_id
1 'polypeptide(L)'
;MKSFLEQTAHSIVEHIEWSQLSNTTLVLPSHRAGMVLKNELMRLQQEQGRKAVWSPDVKTLTQLQDALSPLYAEDELFTIVRLYRHYRRLNEGDTDLMPLDMFYGWGRQMIADFTNVDASMPAEQVPAFFENAIAANTLEKLQLDKEIRERLNALINPNAQHGADSIYSRYAVIWDQLYELYKALHAEMAAEQKGYAGMRQRAVIEAWNDESVQNQITGRTYIFVGFNYLLPVERELMEKLKSNGQAMFYWDYIPDFRTNSKAFHFAQLNSTILGDSAPEIQLAAQQTFPKELTVMACPSRESQAQFVHQWLRTNYTEHGQKVGVVICDESMLESVIYTIPAITLPGEIESEPVNITKGFPLRNTQIFSRALGWLYDKARGDAEQTVTPELIDLLLKEIFPEAHEDSEYSDPSDSSDSMNWKELLILESEYQVRKVANQMRLILANGLGDMPVTLKLLRLLMRRTMENVTMPFHGEPITDIQIMGVLETRMMDFDKLLILNADEGVIPQRQADNSFIPYYLRKAYSMQTPDEKATIYAYNFFRLISRSGHATVLYTTIEGAENSKGMSRFIMQMIYSPEFHVLKQTLQEPNILPEIDDARLGTSGTSFASIHPDHLSPSAINTYIECPRRFCLQYIQGLKGEEKEEAQFTPAELGTYVHASMEYLYKHYLGCDNTHPVRVTPEQIDAISDTEHLNEALLKAYEDVNKHDPSQHLSENEIIMRFVLNILERDKADAEVGLQIYLLEAPRYFRMEVENVGPLEIGGIIDRLDIYGPAGQEKIRVVDYKSGGYKSDRLAASTELWMEQPEKNYVRQTLMYSHAVMVNEKLDLPIEPNLFFCSHKLTDLPTTVKVDKAVVSNYRDLQETFLPALQAKIQEIATVTEFPPCEEGKCKSYCPFLTLCRRTVRSFD
;
A
#
# COMPACT_ATOMS: atom_id res chain seq x y z
N MET A 1 -22.05 25.11 -20.03
CA MET A 1 -23.00 23.95 -20.16
C MET A 1 -23.64 23.72 -18.80
N LYS A 2 -24.97 23.49 -18.73
CA LYS A 2 -25.55 23.18 -17.39
C LYS A 2 -25.00 21.86 -16.87
N SER A 3 -24.53 21.85 -15.62
CA SER A 3 -24.03 20.64 -14.99
C SER A 3 -25.14 19.60 -14.78
N PHE A 4 -24.76 18.34 -14.55
CA PHE A 4 -25.72 17.29 -14.23
C PHE A 4 -26.55 17.64 -13.00
N LEU A 5 -25.91 18.14 -11.94
CA LEU A 5 -26.61 18.52 -10.72
C LEU A 5 -27.52 19.77 -10.92
N GLU A 6 -27.12 20.73 -11.74
CA GLU A 6 -28.00 21.84 -12.14
C GLU A 6 -29.26 21.34 -12.84
N GLN A 7 -29.11 20.44 -13.83
CA GLN A 7 -30.26 19.87 -14.56
C GLN A 7 -31.15 19.06 -13.61
N THR A 8 -30.54 18.29 -12.71
CA THR A 8 -31.26 17.54 -11.68
C THR A 8 -32.05 18.48 -10.76
N ALA A 9 -31.43 19.59 -10.31
CA ALA A 9 -32.11 20.57 -9.48
C ALA A 9 -33.34 21.18 -10.17
N HIS A 10 -33.24 21.53 -11.45
CA HIS A 10 -34.36 22.00 -12.26
C HIS A 10 -35.47 20.95 -12.31
N SER A 11 -35.15 19.70 -12.63
CA SER A 11 -36.14 18.63 -12.68
C SER A 11 -36.83 18.36 -11.33
N ILE A 12 -36.07 18.43 -10.22
CA ILE A 12 -36.64 18.24 -8.89
C ILE A 12 -37.74 19.31 -8.61
N VAL A 13 -37.45 20.56 -8.88
CA VAL A 13 -38.43 21.66 -8.60
C VAL A 13 -39.60 21.70 -9.58
N GLU A 14 -39.51 21.00 -10.71
CA GLU A 14 -40.64 20.79 -11.63
C GLU A 14 -41.60 19.68 -11.15
N HIS A 15 -41.04 18.67 -10.42
CA HIS A 15 -41.82 17.51 -9.99
C HIS A 15 -42.25 17.58 -8.51
N ILE A 16 -41.56 18.36 -7.65
CA ILE A 16 -41.80 18.46 -6.22
C ILE A 16 -42.10 19.92 -5.86
N GLU A 17 -43.19 20.13 -5.16
CA GLU A 17 -43.49 21.46 -4.63
C GLU A 17 -42.47 21.89 -3.59
N TRP A 18 -42.07 23.15 -3.59
CA TRP A 18 -41.11 23.73 -2.66
C TRP A 18 -41.46 23.48 -1.17
N SER A 19 -42.77 23.46 -0.84
CA SER A 19 -43.28 23.14 0.49
C SER A 19 -42.97 21.72 0.94
N GLN A 20 -42.78 20.81 0.02
CA GLN A 20 -42.51 19.37 0.29
C GLN A 20 -41.02 19.06 0.44
N LEU A 21 -40.15 20.01 0.10
CA LEU A 21 -38.70 19.79 0.19
C LEU A 21 -38.21 19.48 1.62
N SER A 22 -38.94 20.01 2.66
CA SER A 22 -38.64 19.69 4.05
C SER A 22 -38.80 18.20 4.40
N ASN A 23 -39.67 17.49 3.66
CA ASN A 23 -39.93 16.07 3.85
C ASN A 23 -39.18 15.20 2.81
N THR A 24 -38.26 15.84 2.07
CA THR A 24 -37.46 15.17 1.03
C THR A 24 -36.07 14.90 1.54
N THR A 25 -35.54 13.70 1.25
CA THR A 25 -34.17 13.31 1.50
C THR A 25 -33.45 13.10 0.18
N LEU A 26 -32.42 13.90 -0.05
CA LEU A 26 -31.52 13.74 -1.19
C LEU A 26 -30.46 12.69 -0.85
N VAL A 27 -30.39 11.61 -1.62
CA VAL A 27 -29.45 10.52 -1.41
C VAL A 27 -28.44 10.52 -2.56
N LEU A 28 -27.16 10.74 -2.24
CA LEU A 28 -26.10 10.88 -3.22
C LEU A 28 -24.86 10.02 -2.88
N PRO A 29 -23.99 9.73 -3.85
CA PRO A 29 -22.77 8.97 -3.61
C PRO A 29 -21.73 9.67 -2.72
N SER A 30 -21.83 11.00 -2.57
CA SER A 30 -20.97 11.80 -1.69
C SER A 30 -21.75 12.95 -1.06
N HIS A 31 -21.37 13.31 0.16
CA HIS A 31 -21.96 14.46 0.88
C HIS A 31 -21.74 15.78 0.11
N ARG A 32 -20.58 15.93 -0.55
CA ARG A 32 -20.24 17.11 -1.35
C ARG A 32 -21.20 17.30 -2.52
N ALA A 33 -21.48 16.26 -3.28
CA ALA A 33 -22.45 16.34 -4.37
C ALA A 33 -23.84 16.79 -3.85
N GLY A 34 -24.19 16.34 -2.64
CA GLY A 34 -25.41 16.77 -1.98
C GLY A 34 -25.41 18.26 -1.63
N MET A 35 -24.28 18.79 -1.15
CA MET A 35 -24.17 20.22 -0.86
C MET A 35 -24.25 21.07 -2.14
N VAL A 36 -23.59 20.63 -3.23
CA VAL A 36 -23.70 21.31 -4.52
C VAL A 36 -25.13 21.31 -5.03
N LEU A 37 -25.82 20.16 -4.99
CA LEU A 37 -27.23 20.07 -5.39
C LEU A 37 -28.11 20.98 -4.54
N LYS A 38 -27.88 21.03 -3.23
CA LYS A 38 -28.61 21.92 -2.30
C LYS A 38 -28.37 23.40 -2.65
N ASN A 39 -27.15 23.78 -3.01
CA ASN A 39 -26.86 25.14 -3.43
C ASN A 39 -27.54 25.50 -4.75
N GLU A 40 -27.59 24.57 -5.71
CA GLU A 40 -28.34 24.80 -6.95
C GLU A 40 -29.83 24.97 -6.67
N LEU A 41 -30.42 24.23 -5.76
CA LEU A 41 -31.78 24.44 -5.32
C LEU A 41 -31.96 25.81 -4.65
N MET A 42 -31.01 26.27 -3.83
CA MET A 42 -31.05 27.62 -3.25
C MET A 42 -30.97 28.71 -4.33
N ARG A 43 -30.08 28.54 -5.31
CA ARG A 43 -29.96 29.47 -6.45
C ARG A 43 -31.29 29.58 -7.21
N LEU A 44 -31.89 28.44 -7.52
CA LEU A 44 -33.19 28.41 -8.22
C LEU A 44 -34.31 29.07 -7.38
N GLN A 45 -34.30 28.90 -6.06
CA GLN A 45 -35.23 29.57 -5.17
C GLN A 45 -35.09 31.09 -5.24
N GLN A 46 -33.89 31.61 -5.22
CA GLN A 46 -33.58 33.03 -5.30
C GLN A 46 -33.97 33.59 -6.68
N GLU A 47 -33.62 32.91 -7.76
CA GLU A 47 -33.99 33.31 -9.13
C GLU A 47 -35.52 33.39 -9.33
N GLN A 48 -36.29 32.54 -8.66
CA GLN A 48 -37.74 32.53 -8.71
C GLN A 48 -38.39 33.55 -7.71
N GLY A 49 -37.55 34.29 -6.95
CA GLY A 49 -38.03 35.30 -6.00
C GLY A 49 -38.86 34.72 -4.84
N ARG A 50 -38.62 33.44 -4.49
CA ARG A 50 -39.39 32.73 -3.46
C ARG A 50 -38.91 33.08 -2.04
N LYS A 51 -39.83 33.08 -1.09
CA LYS A 51 -39.51 33.22 0.34
C LYS A 51 -38.69 32.00 0.82
N ALA A 52 -38.03 32.12 1.98
CA ALA A 52 -37.28 31.06 2.61
C ALA A 52 -38.08 29.75 2.72
N VAL A 53 -37.50 28.66 2.35
CA VAL A 53 -38.06 27.29 2.39
C VAL A 53 -37.12 26.41 3.22
N TRP A 54 -37.65 25.43 3.91
CA TRP A 54 -36.84 24.44 4.60
C TRP A 54 -36.07 23.59 3.56
N SER A 55 -34.80 23.44 3.79
CA SER A 55 -33.91 22.65 2.94
C SER A 55 -34.19 21.14 3.04
N PRO A 56 -34.08 20.39 1.96
CA PRO A 56 -34.10 18.94 2.02
C PRO A 56 -32.93 18.38 2.87
N ASP A 57 -33.14 17.22 3.46
CA ASP A 57 -32.08 16.45 4.13
C ASP A 57 -31.12 15.86 3.10
N VAL A 58 -29.83 15.83 3.40
CA VAL A 58 -28.82 15.28 2.51
C VAL A 58 -28.12 14.12 3.20
N LYS A 59 -28.16 12.94 2.58
CA LYS A 59 -27.53 11.72 3.10
C LYS A 59 -26.76 10.98 2.02
N THR A 60 -25.72 10.29 2.41
CA THR A 60 -25.17 9.20 1.58
C THR A 60 -26.04 7.96 1.73
N LEU A 61 -25.91 7.00 0.82
CA LEU A 61 -26.67 5.75 0.89
C LEU A 61 -26.36 4.98 2.19
N THR A 62 -25.09 4.96 2.60
CA THR A 62 -24.68 4.37 3.88
C THR A 62 -25.35 5.06 5.07
N GLN A 63 -25.35 6.39 5.10
CA GLN A 63 -26.03 7.15 6.17
C GLN A 63 -27.54 6.89 6.19
N LEU A 64 -28.17 6.71 5.03
CA LEU A 64 -29.58 6.34 4.96
C LEU A 64 -29.80 4.94 5.55
N GLN A 65 -29.00 3.95 5.13
CA GLN A 65 -29.09 2.58 5.65
C GLN A 65 -28.82 2.53 7.15
N ASP A 66 -27.83 3.26 7.64
CA ASP A 66 -27.50 3.34 9.07
C ASP A 66 -28.64 3.97 9.89
N ALA A 67 -29.29 4.99 9.35
CA ALA A 67 -30.44 5.61 10.00
C ALA A 67 -31.64 4.66 10.05
N LEU A 68 -31.87 3.85 9.03
CA LEU A 68 -33.01 2.91 8.96
C LEU A 68 -32.73 1.59 9.70
N SER A 69 -31.47 1.27 9.98
CA SER A 69 -31.11 -0.02 10.59
C SER A 69 -31.58 -0.15 12.03
N PRO A 70 -32.18 -1.28 12.41
CA PRO A 70 -32.50 -1.57 13.81
C PRO A 70 -31.26 -1.94 14.64
N LEU A 71 -30.08 -2.11 14.00
CA LEU A 71 -28.83 -2.46 14.65
C LEU A 71 -27.92 -1.25 14.77
N TYR A 72 -27.24 -1.13 15.91
CA TYR A 72 -26.22 -0.12 16.14
C TYR A 72 -24.88 -0.52 15.54
N ALA A 73 -24.11 0.45 15.07
CA ALA A 73 -22.75 0.22 14.59
C ALA A 73 -21.82 -0.15 15.74
N GLU A 74 -21.01 -1.18 15.56
CA GLU A 74 -19.88 -1.47 16.43
C GLU A 74 -18.56 -1.11 15.73
N ASP A 75 -17.59 -0.65 16.50
CA ASP A 75 -16.24 -0.36 16.00
C ASP A 75 -15.59 -1.64 15.43
N GLU A 76 -14.84 -1.50 14.32
CA GLU A 76 -14.20 -2.61 13.61
C GLU A 76 -13.30 -3.43 14.55
N LEU A 77 -12.54 -2.75 15.42
CA LEU A 77 -11.64 -3.44 16.35
C LEU A 77 -12.39 -4.36 17.31
N PHE A 78 -13.49 -3.88 17.91
CA PHE A 78 -14.29 -4.71 18.80
C PHE A 78 -14.93 -5.88 18.07
N THR A 79 -15.35 -5.67 16.83
CA THR A 79 -15.87 -6.74 15.98
C THR A 79 -14.79 -7.80 15.69
N ILE A 80 -13.55 -7.40 15.40
CA ILE A 80 -12.41 -8.31 15.20
C ILE A 80 -12.12 -9.10 16.51
N VAL A 81 -12.17 -8.45 17.65
CA VAL A 81 -11.95 -9.10 18.95
C VAL A 81 -13.04 -10.15 19.25
N ARG A 82 -14.30 -9.86 18.95
CA ARG A 82 -15.39 -10.86 19.06
C ARG A 82 -15.12 -12.05 18.17
N LEU A 83 -14.77 -11.78 16.92
CA LEU A 83 -14.44 -12.81 15.95
C LEU A 83 -13.26 -13.69 16.44
N TYR A 84 -12.24 -13.07 17.00
CA TYR A 84 -11.09 -13.78 17.57
C TYR A 84 -11.46 -14.67 18.78
N ARG A 85 -12.39 -14.23 19.66
CA ARG A 85 -12.90 -15.06 20.74
C ARG A 85 -13.60 -16.31 20.20
N HIS A 86 -14.39 -16.18 19.13
CA HIS A 86 -15.00 -17.33 18.48
C HIS A 86 -13.97 -18.23 17.82
N TYR A 87 -12.96 -17.66 17.17
CA TYR A 87 -11.84 -18.42 16.61
C TYR A 87 -11.12 -19.25 17.69
N ARG A 88 -10.84 -18.65 18.84
CA ARG A 88 -10.24 -19.37 19.98
C ARG A 88 -11.12 -20.52 20.48
N ARG A 89 -12.42 -20.28 20.60
CA ARG A 89 -13.36 -21.33 21.05
C ARG A 89 -13.45 -22.51 20.07
N LEU A 90 -13.43 -22.23 18.78
CA LEU A 90 -13.47 -23.27 17.75
C LEU A 90 -12.18 -24.11 17.72
N ASN A 91 -11.07 -23.53 18.13
CA ASN A 91 -9.76 -24.18 18.14
C ASN A 91 -9.28 -24.44 19.59
N GLU A 92 -10.22 -24.68 20.51
CA GLU A 92 -9.92 -24.93 21.94
C GLU A 92 -9.18 -26.27 22.06
N GLY A 93 -7.91 -26.23 22.54
CA GLY A 93 -7.00 -27.37 22.63
C GLY A 93 -5.88 -27.39 21.60
N ASP A 94 -5.84 -26.47 20.66
CA ASP A 94 -4.72 -26.25 19.75
C ASP A 94 -3.61 -25.48 20.50
N THR A 95 -2.40 -26.04 20.53
CA THR A 95 -1.24 -25.42 21.20
C THR A 95 -0.64 -24.28 20.38
N ASP A 96 -0.91 -24.24 19.06
CA ASP A 96 -0.36 -23.28 18.11
C ASP A 96 -1.39 -22.24 17.65
N LEU A 97 -2.26 -21.83 18.56
CA LEU A 97 -3.30 -20.86 18.26
C LEU A 97 -2.70 -19.50 17.86
N MET A 98 -3.08 -19.03 16.70
CA MET A 98 -2.62 -17.71 16.19
C MET A 98 -2.94 -16.60 17.21
N PRO A 99 -1.96 -15.79 17.64
CA PRO A 99 -2.21 -14.68 18.55
C PRO A 99 -3.00 -13.55 17.88
N LEU A 100 -3.62 -12.68 18.67
CA LEU A 100 -4.54 -11.63 18.18
C LEU A 100 -3.86 -10.65 17.23
N ASP A 101 -2.59 -10.33 17.45
CA ASP A 101 -1.82 -9.41 16.60
C ASP A 101 -1.65 -9.96 15.17
N MET A 102 -1.47 -11.26 15.03
CA MET A 102 -1.42 -11.94 13.73
C MET A 102 -2.83 -12.17 13.14
N PHE A 103 -3.79 -12.49 13.99
CA PHE A 103 -5.18 -12.70 13.57
C PHE A 103 -5.85 -11.41 13.08
N TYR A 104 -5.39 -10.23 13.51
CA TYR A 104 -6.05 -8.96 13.21
C TYR A 104 -6.26 -8.73 11.71
N GLY A 105 -5.22 -8.94 10.89
CA GLY A 105 -5.31 -8.82 9.44
C GLY A 105 -6.32 -9.79 8.82
N TRP A 106 -6.31 -11.04 9.28
CA TRP A 106 -7.25 -12.07 8.85
C TRP A 106 -8.68 -11.75 9.30
N GLY A 107 -8.86 -11.35 10.54
CA GLY A 107 -10.15 -10.95 11.09
C GLY A 107 -10.79 -9.80 10.33
N ARG A 108 -10.01 -8.78 9.99
CA ARG A 108 -10.45 -7.67 9.15
C ARG A 108 -10.93 -8.13 7.78
N GLN A 109 -10.16 -9.02 7.14
CA GLN A 109 -10.54 -9.57 5.84
C GLN A 109 -11.82 -10.44 5.94
N MET A 110 -11.96 -11.25 6.98
CA MET A 110 -13.18 -12.04 7.22
C MET A 110 -14.41 -11.15 7.39
N ILE A 111 -14.32 -10.05 8.16
CA ILE A 111 -15.42 -9.10 8.34
C ILE A 111 -15.78 -8.41 7.03
N ALA A 112 -14.79 -8.07 6.20
CA ALA A 112 -15.04 -7.52 4.88
C ALA A 112 -15.78 -8.53 3.97
N ASP A 113 -15.39 -9.80 4.01
CA ASP A 113 -16.05 -10.87 3.26
C ASP A 113 -17.47 -11.15 3.80
N PHE A 114 -17.68 -11.17 5.12
CA PHE A 114 -19.00 -11.28 5.74
C PHE A 114 -19.89 -10.09 5.35
N THR A 115 -19.33 -8.89 5.31
CA THR A 115 -20.04 -7.70 4.81
C THR A 115 -20.49 -7.89 3.36
N ASN A 116 -19.63 -8.44 2.51
CA ASN A 116 -19.97 -8.72 1.12
C ASN A 116 -21.06 -9.80 1.00
N VAL A 117 -21.01 -10.85 1.82
CA VAL A 117 -22.03 -11.89 1.87
C VAL A 117 -23.38 -11.29 2.25
N ASP A 118 -23.43 -10.53 3.35
CA ASP A 118 -24.68 -9.92 3.85
C ASP A 118 -25.27 -8.91 2.88
N ALA A 119 -24.44 -8.13 2.21
CA ALA A 119 -24.88 -7.13 1.25
C ALA A 119 -25.29 -7.72 -0.12
N SER A 120 -24.95 -9.00 -0.38
CA SER A 120 -25.17 -9.60 -1.69
C SER A 120 -26.29 -10.63 -1.74
N MET A 121 -26.68 -11.23 -0.62
CA MET A 121 -27.70 -12.28 -0.61
C MET A 121 -28.59 -12.23 0.63
N PRO A 122 -29.86 -12.72 0.54
CA PRO A 122 -30.74 -12.86 1.68
C PRO A 122 -30.19 -13.87 2.69
N ALA A 123 -30.54 -13.72 3.97
CA ALA A 123 -30.09 -14.59 5.07
C ALA A 123 -30.35 -16.10 4.80
N GLU A 124 -31.47 -16.41 4.14
CA GLU A 124 -31.87 -17.77 3.80
C GLU A 124 -30.91 -18.48 2.83
N GLN A 125 -30.18 -17.71 2.01
CA GLN A 125 -29.23 -18.26 1.04
C GLN A 125 -27.82 -18.42 1.62
N VAL A 126 -27.51 -17.75 2.73
CA VAL A 126 -26.17 -17.76 3.32
C VAL A 126 -25.69 -19.15 3.75
N PRO A 127 -26.53 -20.00 4.41
CA PRO A 127 -26.13 -21.37 4.71
C PRO A 127 -25.73 -22.15 3.45
N ALA A 128 -26.58 -22.06 2.42
CA ALA A 128 -26.35 -22.75 1.15
C ALA A 128 -25.09 -22.20 0.44
N PHE A 129 -24.77 -20.92 0.56
CA PHE A 129 -23.54 -20.35 0.01
C PHE A 129 -22.29 -20.99 0.63
N PHE A 130 -22.20 -21.05 1.96
CA PHE A 130 -21.05 -21.64 2.64
C PHE A 130 -20.97 -23.17 2.45
N GLU A 131 -22.09 -23.89 2.56
CA GLU A 131 -22.15 -25.34 2.34
C GLU A 131 -21.85 -25.70 0.89
N ASN A 132 -22.34 -24.93 -0.06
CA ASN A 132 -22.14 -25.16 -1.48
C ASN A 132 -20.74 -24.87 -1.95
N ALA A 133 -20.05 -23.98 -1.30
CA ALA A 133 -18.66 -23.67 -1.58
C ALA A 133 -17.73 -24.85 -1.19
N ILE A 134 -18.10 -25.62 -0.18
CA ILE A 134 -17.34 -26.78 0.31
C ILE A 134 -17.66 -28.07 -0.50
N ALA A 135 -18.89 -28.24 -0.96
CA ALA A 135 -19.32 -29.46 -1.62
C ALA A 135 -19.09 -29.43 -3.14
N ALA A 136 -18.09 -30.17 -3.62
CA ALA A 136 -17.78 -30.32 -5.05
C ALA A 136 -19.02 -30.76 -5.90
N ASN A 137 -19.96 -31.46 -5.30
CA ASN A 137 -21.20 -31.93 -5.96
C ASN A 137 -22.25 -30.83 -6.22
N THR A 138 -22.07 -29.65 -5.64
CA THR A 138 -23.06 -28.57 -5.73
C THR A 138 -22.74 -27.57 -6.83
N LEU A 139 -21.51 -27.57 -7.33
CA LEU A 139 -21.11 -26.76 -8.49
C LEU A 139 -21.93 -27.06 -9.76
N GLU A 140 -22.47 -28.27 -9.86
CA GLU A 140 -23.39 -28.64 -10.94
C GLU A 140 -24.73 -27.87 -10.88
N LYS A 141 -25.18 -27.50 -9.68
CA LYS A 141 -26.46 -26.78 -9.47
C LYS A 141 -26.34 -25.28 -9.76
N LEU A 142 -25.13 -24.71 -9.76
CA LEU A 142 -24.91 -23.30 -9.98
C LEU A 142 -24.98 -22.84 -11.45
N GLN A 143 -25.30 -23.74 -12.39
CA GLN A 143 -25.35 -23.44 -13.85
C GLN A 143 -24.11 -22.70 -14.37
N LEU A 144 -22.94 -22.94 -13.75
CA LEU A 144 -21.68 -22.33 -14.15
C LEU A 144 -21.16 -22.93 -15.46
N ASP A 145 -20.47 -22.14 -16.25
CA ASP A 145 -19.73 -22.60 -17.41
C ASP A 145 -18.76 -23.72 -17.03
N LYS A 146 -18.55 -24.67 -17.95
CA LYS A 146 -17.69 -25.82 -17.73
C LYS A 146 -16.29 -25.44 -17.23
N GLU A 147 -15.70 -24.39 -17.79
CA GLU A 147 -14.36 -23.91 -17.42
C GLU A 147 -14.34 -23.36 -16.00
N ILE A 148 -15.36 -22.60 -15.61
CA ILE A 148 -15.51 -22.07 -14.25
C ILE A 148 -15.67 -23.20 -13.25
N ARG A 149 -16.45 -24.23 -13.58
CA ARG A 149 -16.67 -25.40 -12.76
C ARG A 149 -15.39 -26.22 -12.57
N GLU A 150 -14.61 -26.44 -13.62
CA GLU A 150 -13.33 -27.15 -13.55
C GLU A 150 -12.32 -26.41 -12.67
N ARG A 151 -12.25 -25.08 -12.76
CA ARG A 151 -11.36 -24.25 -11.92
C ARG A 151 -11.80 -24.24 -10.45
N LEU A 152 -13.10 -24.15 -10.17
CA LEU A 152 -13.62 -24.27 -8.80
C LEU A 152 -13.36 -25.65 -8.20
N ASN A 153 -13.56 -26.73 -8.96
CA ASN A 153 -13.24 -28.08 -8.52
C ASN A 153 -11.76 -28.26 -8.20
N ALA A 154 -10.87 -27.69 -9.02
CA ALA A 154 -9.43 -27.71 -8.76
C ALA A 154 -9.04 -26.93 -7.51
N LEU A 155 -9.79 -25.88 -7.18
CA LEU A 155 -9.54 -25.02 -6.01
C LEU A 155 -10.08 -25.63 -4.71
N ILE A 156 -11.24 -26.33 -4.78
CA ILE A 156 -11.93 -26.93 -3.63
C ILE A 156 -11.39 -28.34 -3.32
N ASN A 157 -10.79 -29.02 -4.30
CA ASN A 157 -10.23 -30.36 -4.12
C ASN A 157 -8.69 -30.35 -4.18
N PRO A 158 -8.00 -29.91 -3.11
CA PRO A 158 -6.55 -29.74 -3.07
C PRO A 158 -5.78 -31.06 -3.27
N ASN A 159 -6.42 -32.21 -2.99
CA ASN A 159 -5.78 -33.52 -3.12
C ASN A 159 -5.70 -34.05 -4.56
N ALA A 160 -6.30 -33.38 -5.53
CA ALA A 160 -6.32 -33.86 -6.90
C ALA A 160 -5.04 -33.57 -7.69
N GLN A 161 -4.23 -32.58 -7.29
CA GLN A 161 -3.02 -32.19 -8.04
C GLN A 161 -1.83 -31.68 -7.21
N HIS A 162 -1.96 -31.40 -5.91
CA HIS A 162 -0.87 -30.85 -5.08
C HIS A 162 -0.80 -31.58 -3.73
N GLY A 163 0.42 -31.78 -3.20
CA GLY A 163 0.65 -32.46 -1.92
C GLY A 163 -0.02 -31.72 -0.73
N ALA A 164 -0.16 -32.43 0.39
CA ALA A 164 -0.89 -31.98 1.59
C ALA A 164 -0.41 -30.65 2.22
N ASP A 165 0.78 -30.16 1.84
CA ASP A 165 1.43 -28.98 2.39
C ASP A 165 1.29 -27.72 1.51
N SER A 166 0.33 -27.65 0.59
CA SER A 166 0.14 -26.50 -0.26
C SER A 166 -0.66 -25.39 0.45
N ILE A 167 -0.50 -24.14 0.04
CA ILE A 167 -1.33 -22.98 0.45
C ILE A 167 -2.84 -23.32 0.36
N TYR A 168 -3.22 -24.11 -0.62
CA TYR A 168 -4.60 -24.54 -0.84
C TYR A 168 -5.16 -25.40 0.30
N SER A 169 -4.35 -26.22 0.97
CA SER A 169 -4.83 -27.01 2.12
C SER A 169 -5.09 -26.12 3.34
N ARG A 170 -4.26 -25.14 3.59
CA ARG A 170 -4.49 -24.11 4.66
C ARG A 170 -5.72 -23.28 4.36
N TYR A 171 -5.87 -22.86 3.11
CA TYR A 171 -7.05 -22.12 2.64
C TYR A 171 -8.35 -22.91 2.86
N ALA A 172 -8.35 -24.23 2.58
CA ALA A 172 -9.49 -25.09 2.82
C ALA A 172 -9.85 -25.21 4.31
N VAL A 173 -8.86 -25.32 5.18
CA VAL A 173 -9.08 -25.37 6.65
C VAL A 173 -9.72 -24.08 7.16
N ILE A 174 -9.26 -22.92 6.70
CA ILE A 174 -9.86 -21.63 7.05
C ILE A 174 -11.29 -21.54 6.54
N TRP A 175 -11.55 -22.01 5.32
CA TRP A 175 -12.87 -22.00 4.71
C TRP A 175 -13.87 -22.85 5.48
N ASP A 176 -13.48 -24.04 5.97
CA ASP A 176 -14.32 -24.89 6.79
C ASP A 176 -14.77 -24.22 8.10
N GLN A 177 -13.91 -23.39 8.68
CA GLN A 177 -14.23 -22.66 9.90
C GLN A 177 -14.99 -21.37 9.63
N LEU A 178 -14.92 -20.82 8.42
CA LEU A 178 -15.43 -19.48 8.10
C LEU A 178 -16.93 -19.34 8.36
N TYR A 179 -17.72 -20.38 8.02
CA TYR A 179 -19.15 -20.37 8.26
C TYR A 179 -19.52 -20.46 9.75
N GLU A 180 -18.81 -21.25 10.53
CA GLU A 180 -19.02 -21.32 11.97
C GLU A 180 -18.69 -20.00 12.65
N LEU A 181 -17.61 -19.35 12.24
CA LEU A 181 -17.22 -18.00 12.69
C LEU A 181 -18.27 -16.96 12.32
N TYR A 182 -18.76 -17.00 11.09
CA TYR A 182 -19.83 -16.11 10.63
C TYR A 182 -21.09 -16.26 11.49
N LYS A 183 -21.57 -17.48 11.69
CA LYS A 183 -22.78 -17.75 12.49
C LYS A 183 -22.63 -17.27 13.94
N ALA A 184 -21.50 -17.61 14.54
CA ALA A 184 -21.25 -17.28 15.94
C ALA A 184 -21.15 -15.76 16.15
N LEU A 185 -20.42 -15.06 15.30
CA LEU A 185 -20.32 -13.60 15.33
C LEU A 185 -21.68 -12.93 15.12
N HIS A 186 -22.42 -13.37 14.10
CA HIS A 186 -23.72 -12.82 13.74
C HIS A 186 -24.75 -13.00 14.88
N ALA A 187 -24.78 -14.18 15.51
CA ALA A 187 -25.68 -14.45 16.63
C ALA A 187 -25.34 -13.61 17.88
N GLU A 188 -24.05 -13.47 18.22
CA GLU A 188 -23.62 -12.63 19.36
C GLU A 188 -23.98 -11.17 19.13
N MET A 189 -23.66 -10.63 17.96
CA MET A 189 -23.90 -9.22 17.64
C MET A 189 -25.41 -8.91 17.56
N ALA A 190 -26.22 -9.80 16.96
CA ALA A 190 -27.67 -9.65 16.91
C ALA A 190 -28.32 -9.63 18.30
N ALA A 191 -27.84 -10.46 19.23
CA ALA A 191 -28.33 -10.50 20.60
C ALA A 191 -28.09 -9.18 21.37
N GLU A 192 -27.02 -8.46 21.00
CA GLU A 192 -26.69 -7.12 21.56
C GLU A 192 -27.26 -5.96 20.76
N GLN A 193 -28.07 -6.22 19.73
CA GLN A 193 -28.55 -5.20 18.77
C GLN A 193 -27.42 -4.42 18.10
N LYS A 194 -26.28 -5.05 17.84
CA LYS A 194 -25.12 -4.47 17.16
C LYS A 194 -24.91 -5.18 15.83
N GLY A 195 -24.18 -4.52 14.92
CA GLY A 195 -23.85 -5.12 13.64
C GLY A 195 -22.71 -4.40 12.92
N TYR A 196 -21.89 -5.16 12.18
CA TYR A 196 -20.99 -4.61 11.20
C TYR A 196 -21.76 -4.15 9.94
N ALA A 197 -21.11 -3.49 9.00
CA ALA A 197 -21.79 -2.76 7.93
C ALA A 197 -22.78 -3.64 7.12
N GLY A 198 -22.38 -4.81 6.62
CA GLY A 198 -23.26 -5.69 5.84
C GLY A 198 -24.45 -6.20 6.64
N MET A 199 -24.22 -6.59 7.89
CA MET A 199 -25.27 -7.03 8.79
C MET A 199 -26.33 -5.95 9.01
N ARG A 200 -25.91 -4.69 9.21
CA ARG A 200 -26.82 -3.54 9.37
C ARG A 200 -27.61 -3.24 8.10
N GLN A 201 -26.96 -3.33 6.94
CA GLN A 201 -27.59 -3.14 5.63
C GLN A 201 -28.69 -4.20 5.38
N ARG A 202 -28.40 -5.47 5.65
CA ARG A 202 -29.38 -6.56 5.51
C ARG A 202 -30.52 -6.40 6.50
N ALA A 203 -30.24 -6.02 7.75
CA ALA A 203 -31.26 -5.82 8.78
C ALA A 203 -32.33 -4.80 8.40
N VAL A 204 -32.00 -3.77 7.61
CA VAL A 204 -33.01 -2.84 7.06
C VAL A 204 -34.03 -3.55 6.17
N ILE A 205 -33.55 -4.49 5.34
CA ILE A 205 -34.43 -5.21 4.42
C ILE A 205 -35.28 -6.23 5.17
N GLU A 206 -34.72 -6.94 6.13
CA GLU A 206 -35.41 -7.94 6.97
C GLU A 206 -36.47 -7.30 7.87
N ALA A 207 -36.14 -6.15 8.46
CA ALA A 207 -37.04 -5.38 9.31
C ALA A 207 -37.92 -4.39 8.52
N TRP A 208 -38.02 -4.51 7.19
CA TRP A 208 -38.73 -3.56 6.35
C TRP A 208 -40.17 -3.26 6.80
N ASN A 209 -40.91 -4.29 7.23
CA ASN A 209 -42.29 -4.18 7.65
C ASN A 209 -42.46 -3.80 9.15
N ASP A 210 -41.37 -3.70 9.86
CA ASP A 210 -41.37 -3.37 11.28
C ASP A 210 -41.71 -1.88 11.49
N GLU A 211 -42.37 -1.62 12.59
CA GLU A 211 -42.80 -0.25 12.98
C GLU A 211 -41.58 0.69 13.09
N SER A 212 -40.43 0.19 13.49
CA SER A 212 -39.20 0.95 13.64
C SER A 212 -38.71 1.53 12.31
N VAL A 213 -38.79 0.78 11.20
CA VAL A 213 -38.42 1.24 9.87
C VAL A 213 -39.54 2.06 9.25
N GLN A 214 -40.79 1.58 9.33
CA GLN A 214 -41.93 2.23 8.70
C GLN A 214 -42.20 3.65 9.27
N ASN A 215 -42.01 3.86 10.56
CA ASN A 215 -42.17 5.18 11.19
C ASN A 215 -41.11 6.20 10.67
N GLN A 216 -39.95 5.74 10.26
CA GLN A 216 -38.87 6.60 9.76
C GLN A 216 -39.07 7.01 8.30
N ILE A 217 -39.69 6.15 7.49
CA ILE A 217 -39.90 6.40 6.05
C ILE A 217 -41.27 7.03 5.74
N THR A 218 -42.26 6.89 6.60
CA THR A 218 -43.62 7.37 6.35
C THR A 218 -43.66 8.90 6.14
N GLY A 219 -44.29 9.34 5.05
CA GLY A 219 -44.43 10.75 4.69
C GLY A 219 -43.15 11.40 4.14
N ARG A 220 -42.10 10.64 3.85
CA ARG A 220 -40.86 11.13 3.26
C ARG A 220 -40.74 10.72 1.80
N THR A 221 -40.10 11.57 1.01
CA THR A 221 -39.69 11.28 -0.39
C THR A 221 -38.17 11.16 -0.45
N TYR A 222 -37.66 10.14 -1.13
CA TYR A 222 -36.24 9.89 -1.32
C TYR A 222 -35.87 10.13 -2.77
N ILE A 223 -34.86 10.96 -2.99
CA ILE A 223 -34.34 11.27 -4.34
C ILE A 223 -32.95 10.72 -4.46
N PHE A 224 -32.79 9.66 -5.24
CA PHE A 224 -31.51 9.03 -5.51
C PHE A 224 -30.87 9.64 -6.73
N VAL A 225 -29.65 10.19 -6.60
CA VAL A 225 -28.99 10.94 -7.66
C VAL A 225 -27.60 10.40 -7.94
N GLY A 226 -27.34 10.01 -9.17
CA GLY A 226 -26.01 9.73 -9.70
C GLY A 226 -25.33 8.47 -9.19
N PHE A 227 -26.10 7.46 -8.82
CA PHE A 227 -25.55 6.14 -8.47
C PHE A 227 -25.14 5.36 -9.71
N ASN A 228 -24.15 4.50 -9.55
CA ASN A 228 -23.65 3.61 -10.60
C ASN A 228 -23.85 2.15 -10.18
N TYR A 229 -22.83 1.51 -9.63
CA TYR A 229 -22.94 0.15 -9.11
C TYR A 229 -23.73 0.14 -7.80
N LEU A 230 -24.69 -0.76 -7.70
CA LEU A 230 -25.49 -0.99 -6.51
C LEU A 230 -25.33 -2.43 -6.07
N LEU A 231 -25.06 -2.64 -4.79
CA LEU A 231 -25.13 -3.95 -4.16
C LEU A 231 -26.58 -4.48 -4.19
N PRO A 232 -26.82 -5.79 -4.20
CA PRO A 232 -28.17 -6.34 -4.22
C PRO A 232 -29.08 -5.78 -3.11
N VAL A 233 -28.56 -5.67 -1.87
CA VAL A 233 -29.34 -5.12 -0.75
C VAL A 233 -29.67 -3.63 -0.93
N GLU A 234 -28.80 -2.87 -1.56
CA GLU A 234 -29.02 -1.44 -1.85
C GLU A 234 -30.09 -1.27 -2.92
N ARG A 235 -30.04 -2.11 -3.94
CA ARG A 235 -31.06 -2.13 -5.01
C ARG A 235 -32.41 -2.52 -4.45
N GLU A 236 -32.49 -3.54 -3.60
CA GLU A 236 -33.75 -3.97 -2.97
C GLU A 236 -34.34 -2.86 -2.10
N LEU A 237 -33.53 -2.11 -1.35
CA LEU A 237 -34.00 -0.94 -0.60
C LEU A 237 -34.65 0.10 -1.53
N MET A 238 -33.99 0.40 -2.66
CA MET A 238 -34.53 1.36 -3.64
C MET A 238 -35.81 0.85 -4.29
N GLU A 239 -35.91 -0.46 -4.60
CA GLU A 239 -37.11 -1.09 -5.16
C GLU A 239 -38.30 -1.04 -4.18
N LYS A 240 -38.05 -1.29 -2.88
CA LYS A 240 -39.05 -1.20 -1.84
C LYS A 240 -39.58 0.25 -1.68
N LEU A 241 -38.68 1.25 -1.65
CA LEU A 241 -39.07 2.67 -1.59
C LEU A 241 -39.83 3.09 -2.85
N LYS A 242 -39.41 2.61 -4.04
CA LYS A 242 -40.15 2.84 -5.29
C LYS A 242 -41.56 2.24 -5.27
N SER A 243 -41.67 1.01 -4.80
CA SER A 243 -42.97 0.32 -4.70
C SER A 243 -43.97 1.04 -3.76
N ASN A 244 -43.42 1.72 -2.74
CA ASN A 244 -44.21 2.57 -1.86
C ASN A 244 -44.56 3.95 -2.46
N GLY A 245 -44.07 4.26 -3.69
CA GLY A 245 -44.24 5.58 -4.30
C GLY A 245 -43.42 6.70 -3.65
N GLN A 246 -42.33 6.35 -2.93
CA GLN A 246 -41.55 7.26 -2.13
C GLN A 246 -40.15 7.56 -2.75
N ALA A 247 -39.86 7.07 -3.93
CA ALA A 247 -38.55 7.22 -4.55
C ALA A 247 -38.59 7.85 -5.93
N MET A 248 -37.64 8.75 -6.21
CA MET A 248 -37.29 9.28 -7.52
C MET A 248 -35.84 9.00 -7.82
N PHE A 249 -35.50 8.81 -9.11
CA PHE A 249 -34.18 8.38 -9.56
C PHE A 249 -33.65 9.28 -10.66
N TYR A 250 -32.40 9.73 -10.49
CA TYR A 250 -31.66 10.52 -11.50
C TYR A 250 -30.32 9.83 -11.74
N TRP A 251 -30.19 9.25 -12.93
CA TRP A 251 -28.99 8.52 -13.31
C TRP A 251 -28.08 9.42 -14.14
N ASP A 252 -26.78 9.20 -14.07
CA ASP A 252 -25.80 9.92 -14.89
C ASP A 252 -25.06 8.93 -15.80
N TYR A 253 -25.46 8.83 -17.05
CA TYR A 253 -24.83 7.98 -18.05
C TYR A 253 -24.93 8.61 -19.43
N ILE A 254 -24.14 8.07 -20.36
CA ILE A 254 -24.15 8.46 -21.76
C ILE A 254 -24.64 7.25 -22.56
N PRO A 255 -25.81 7.35 -23.19
CA PRO A 255 -26.31 6.30 -24.07
C PRO A 255 -25.31 6.00 -25.18
N ASP A 256 -25.16 4.72 -25.54
CA ASP A 256 -24.33 4.25 -26.67
C ASP A 256 -22.86 4.67 -26.61
N PHE A 257 -22.31 4.88 -25.42
CA PHE A 257 -20.91 5.22 -25.24
C PHE A 257 -19.98 4.11 -25.73
N ARG A 258 -19.17 4.37 -26.75
CA ARG A 258 -18.39 3.37 -27.50
C ARG A 258 -16.95 3.23 -27.02
N THR A 259 -16.36 4.28 -26.48
CA THR A 259 -14.96 4.29 -26.01
C THR A 259 -14.71 3.17 -25.00
N ASN A 260 -15.66 2.96 -24.10
CA ASN A 260 -15.63 1.85 -23.16
C ASN A 260 -17.08 1.39 -22.91
N SER A 261 -17.50 0.31 -23.55
CA SER A 261 -18.89 -0.17 -23.51
C SER A 261 -19.38 -0.57 -22.11
N LYS A 262 -18.46 -0.79 -21.15
CA LYS A 262 -18.81 -1.13 -19.76
C LYS A 262 -18.90 0.08 -18.84
N ALA A 263 -18.33 1.23 -19.21
CA ALA A 263 -18.21 2.39 -18.33
C ALA A 263 -19.56 2.81 -17.71
N PHE A 264 -20.60 2.92 -18.49
CA PHE A 264 -21.92 3.36 -18.05
C PHE A 264 -22.93 2.21 -17.84
N HIS A 265 -22.49 0.96 -17.96
CA HIS A 265 -23.37 -0.21 -17.94
C HIS A 265 -24.27 -0.28 -16.70
N PHE A 266 -23.72 -0.10 -15.51
CA PHE A 266 -24.51 -0.20 -14.28
C PHE A 266 -25.54 0.91 -14.13
N ALA A 267 -25.20 2.15 -14.47
CA ALA A 267 -26.16 3.27 -14.43
C ALA A 267 -27.30 3.05 -15.41
N GLN A 268 -27.01 2.56 -16.64
CA GLN A 268 -28.05 2.21 -17.62
C GLN A 268 -28.93 1.05 -17.15
N LEU A 269 -28.32 0.00 -16.56
CA LEU A 269 -29.04 -1.14 -16.02
C LEU A 269 -30.03 -0.70 -14.91
N ASN A 270 -29.55 0.12 -13.99
CA ASN A 270 -30.36 0.63 -12.89
C ASN A 270 -31.46 1.56 -13.40
N SER A 271 -31.19 2.42 -14.39
CA SER A 271 -32.22 3.23 -15.06
C SER A 271 -33.32 2.36 -15.67
N THR A 272 -32.97 1.23 -16.27
CA THR A 272 -33.94 0.28 -16.83
C THR A 272 -34.80 -0.38 -15.75
N ILE A 273 -34.19 -0.80 -14.62
CA ILE A 273 -34.88 -1.52 -13.52
C ILE A 273 -35.69 -0.55 -12.64
N LEU A 274 -35.07 0.52 -12.19
CA LEU A 274 -35.61 1.44 -11.22
C LEU A 274 -36.35 2.65 -11.87
N GLY A 275 -36.18 2.86 -13.17
CA GLY A 275 -36.68 4.03 -13.89
C GLY A 275 -35.75 5.23 -13.81
N ASP A 276 -36.05 6.23 -14.62
CA ASP A 276 -35.32 7.51 -14.66
C ASP A 276 -36.34 8.66 -14.66
N SER A 277 -36.19 9.58 -13.70
CA SER A 277 -37.11 10.72 -13.54
C SER A 277 -36.81 11.88 -14.53
N ALA A 278 -35.65 11.86 -15.18
CA ALA A 278 -35.26 12.87 -16.16
C ALA A 278 -34.38 12.29 -17.29
N PRO A 279 -34.92 11.39 -18.13
CA PRO A 279 -34.16 10.74 -19.19
C PRO A 279 -33.61 11.73 -20.25
N GLU A 280 -34.17 12.93 -20.35
CA GLU A 280 -33.70 14.01 -21.24
C GLU A 280 -32.29 14.50 -20.89
N ILE A 281 -31.84 14.35 -19.63
CA ILE A 281 -30.47 14.72 -19.22
C ILE A 281 -29.43 13.85 -19.95
N GLN A 282 -29.75 12.59 -20.18
CA GLN A 282 -28.87 11.65 -20.87
C GLN A 282 -28.72 12.01 -22.36
N LEU A 283 -29.79 12.43 -22.98
CA LEU A 283 -29.77 12.89 -24.36
C LEU A 283 -28.94 14.16 -24.54
N ALA A 284 -29.05 15.10 -23.60
CA ALA A 284 -28.26 16.33 -23.61
C ALA A 284 -26.76 16.03 -23.45
N ALA A 285 -26.40 15.03 -22.64
CA ALA A 285 -25.01 14.59 -22.50
C ALA A 285 -24.45 13.99 -23.79
N GLN A 286 -25.24 13.17 -24.49
CA GLN A 286 -24.85 12.55 -25.76
C GLN A 286 -24.55 13.58 -26.86
N GLN A 287 -25.23 14.70 -26.88
CA GLN A 287 -25.05 15.76 -27.91
C GLN A 287 -23.72 16.51 -27.75
N THR A 288 -22.95 16.29 -26.71
CA THR A 288 -21.68 16.99 -26.45
C THR A 288 -20.47 16.36 -27.13
N PHE A 289 -20.61 15.27 -27.85
CA PHE A 289 -19.51 14.61 -28.56
C PHE A 289 -19.37 15.09 -30.00
N PRO A 290 -18.15 15.08 -30.59
CA PRO A 290 -16.88 14.66 -29.97
C PRO A 290 -16.35 15.67 -28.95
N LYS A 291 -15.63 15.16 -27.91
CA LYS A 291 -14.97 15.98 -26.90
C LYS A 291 -13.53 16.29 -27.26
N GLU A 292 -13.12 17.53 -27.05
CA GLU A 292 -11.71 17.91 -27.13
C GLU A 292 -10.96 17.52 -25.87
N LEU A 293 -9.83 16.84 -26.04
CA LEU A 293 -8.99 16.33 -24.97
C LEU A 293 -7.52 16.61 -25.28
N THR A 294 -6.80 17.23 -24.37
CA THR A 294 -5.34 17.34 -24.44
C THR A 294 -4.72 16.23 -23.61
N VAL A 295 -3.89 15.39 -24.24
CA VAL A 295 -3.11 14.36 -23.55
C VAL A 295 -1.65 14.77 -23.56
N MET A 296 -1.06 14.92 -22.39
CA MET A 296 0.28 15.46 -22.24
C MET A 296 1.20 14.42 -21.60
N ALA A 297 2.26 14.10 -22.30
CA ALA A 297 3.36 13.26 -21.83
C ALA A 297 4.31 14.08 -20.95
N CYS A 298 4.60 13.60 -19.76
CA CYS A 298 5.46 14.30 -18.78
C CYS A 298 6.65 13.43 -18.40
N PRO A 299 7.83 14.00 -18.22
CA PRO A 299 9.03 13.24 -17.86
C PRO A 299 8.98 12.69 -16.41
N SER A 300 8.32 13.39 -15.49
CA SER A 300 8.23 12.98 -14.09
C SER A 300 6.92 13.41 -13.44
N ARG A 301 6.64 12.90 -12.23
CA ARG A 301 5.51 13.35 -11.41
C ARG A 301 5.70 14.76 -10.89
N GLU A 302 6.93 15.10 -10.56
CA GLU A 302 7.32 16.43 -10.08
C GLU A 302 7.08 17.49 -11.16
N SER A 303 7.40 17.18 -12.42
CA SER A 303 7.11 18.08 -13.54
C SER A 303 5.62 18.27 -13.76
N GLN A 304 4.80 17.23 -13.51
CA GLN A 304 3.35 17.38 -13.53
C GLN A 304 2.86 18.32 -12.42
N ALA A 305 3.37 18.17 -11.19
CA ALA A 305 3.01 19.05 -10.09
C ALA A 305 3.40 20.52 -10.36
N GLN A 306 4.60 20.76 -10.88
CA GLN A 306 5.04 22.10 -11.26
C GLN A 306 4.19 22.73 -12.38
N PHE A 307 3.69 21.91 -13.31
CA PHE A 307 2.84 22.36 -14.39
C PHE A 307 1.47 22.88 -13.91
N VAL A 308 0.97 22.38 -12.76
CA VAL A 308 -0.34 22.79 -12.21
C VAL A 308 -0.45 24.31 -12.07
N HIS A 309 0.59 24.95 -11.54
CA HIS A 309 0.59 26.41 -11.36
C HIS A 309 0.42 27.15 -12.70
N GLN A 310 1.21 26.79 -13.70
CA GLN A 310 1.16 27.43 -15.02
C GLN A 310 -0.19 27.17 -15.69
N TRP A 311 -0.70 25.93 -15.56
CA TRP A 311 -1.98 25.53 -16.13
C TRP A 311 -3.15 26.31 -15.51
N LEU A 312 -3.18 26.45 -14.18
CA LEU A 312 -4.21 27.22 -13.48
C LEU A 312 -4.22 28.69 -13.91
N ARG A 313 -3.04 29.35 -13.98
CA ARG A 313 -2.92 30.74 -14.44
C ARG A 313 -3.41 30.94 -15.87
N THR A 314 -3.33 29.91 -16.70
CA THR A 314 -3.76 30.00 -18.13
C THR A 314 -5.24 29.68 -18.28
N ASN A 315 -5.80 28.82 -17.43
CA ASN A 315 -7.13 28.26 -17.61
C ASN A 315 -8.20 28.82 -16.65
N TYR A 316 -7.83 29.42 -15.53
CA TYR A 316 -8.75 30.17 -14.68
C TYR A 316 -8.68 31.66 -15.06
N THR A 317 -9.71 32.17 -15.72
CA THR A 317 -9.71 33.49 -16.37
C THR A 317 -10.81 34.42 -15.88
N GLU A 318 -11.81 33.91 -15.19
CA GLU A 318 -12.95 34.67 -14.69
C GLU A 318 -13.62 34.01 -13.50
N HIS A 319 -14.21 34.80 -12.62
CA HIS A 319 -15.00 34.30 -11.50
C HIS A 319 -16.19 33.43 -11.94
N GLY A 320 -16.50 32.43 -11.17
CA GLY A 320 -17.58 31.47 -11.43
C GLY A 320 -17.20 30.35 -12.39
N GLN A 321 -15.99 30.37 -12.96
CA GLN A 321 -15.46 29.29 -13.79
C GLN A 321 -15.05 28.10 -12.93
N LYS A 322 -15.71 26.96 -13.09
CA LYS A 322 -15.41 25.73 -12.33
C LYS A 322 -14.15 25.05 -12.87
N VAL A 323 -13.07 25.11 -12.12
CA VAL A 323 -11.78 24.52 -12.47
C VAL A 323 -11.43 23.39 -11.52
N GLY A 324 -11.17 22.19 -12.08
CA GLY A 324 -10.79 21.01 -11.32
C GLY A 324 -9.36 20.55 -11.58
N VAL A 325 -8.58 20.34 -10.52
CA VAL A 325 -7.31 19.62 -10.56
C VAL A 325 -7.50 18.28 -9.87
N VAL A 326 -7.41 17.20 -10.64
CA VAL A 326 -7.68 15.84 -10.17
C VAL A 326 -6.39 15.05 -10.08
N ILE A 327 -6.13 14.53 -8.90
CA ILE A 327 -4.92 13.76 -8.59
C ILE A 327 -5.30 12.28 -8.56
N CYS A 328 -4.74 11.48 -9.48
CA CYS A 328 -4.99 10.03 -9.53
C CYS A 328 -4.19 9.26 -8.47
N ASP A 329 -3.00 9.74 -8.12
CA ASP A 329 -2.15 9.18 -7.06
C ASP A 329 -2.05 10.15 -5.88
N GLU A 330 -2.53 9.71 -4.74
CA GLU A 330 -2.57 10.52 -3.50
C GLU A 330 -1.20 11.02 -3.05
N SER A 331 -0.14 10.29 -3.36
CA SER A 331 1.22 10.66 -3.02
C SER A 331 1.68 11.98 -3.65
N MET A 332 1.01 12.45 -4.71
CA MET A 332 1.31 13.72 -5.36
C MET A 332 0.68 14.94 -4.68
N LEU A 333 -0.24 14.75 -3.73
CA LEU A 333 -0.98 15.85 -3.11
C LEU A 333 -0.04 16.88 -2.48
N GLU A 334 0.95 16.41 -1.75
CA GLU A 334 1.92 17.28 -1.07
C GLU A 334 2.71 18.13 -2.09
N SER A 335 3.24 17.50 -3.13
CA SER A 335 3.96 18.20 -4.20
C SER A 335 3.08 19.26 -4.89
N VAL A 336 1.81 18.93 -5.12
CA VAL A 336 0.85 19.86 -5.74
C VAL A 336 0.57 21.05 -4.81
N ILE A 337 0.33 20.82 -3.50
CA ILE A 337 0.05 21.89 -2.54
C ILE A 337 1.21 22.89 -2.47
N TYR A 338 2.45 22.41 -2.49
CA TYR A 338 3.63 23.29 -2.45
C TYR A 338 3.87 24.05 -3.76
N THR A 339 3.29 23.63 -4.87
CA THR A 339 3.46 24.28 -6.17
C THR A 339 2.35 25.28 -6.49
N ILE A 340 1.29 25.36 -5.70
CA ILE A 340 0.19 26.30 -5.90
C ILE A 340 0.45 27.57 -5.09
N PRO A 341 0.95 28.63 -5.69
CA PRO A 341 0.95 29.94 -5.06
C PRO A 341 -0.46 30.53 -5.11
N ALA A 342 -0.61 31.67 -4.46
CA ALA A 342 -1.79 32.50 -4.60
C ALA A 342 -2.14 32.75 -6.08
N ILE A 343 -3.33 32.35 -6.48
CA ILE A 343 -3.84 32.56 -7.84
C ILE A 343 -4.70 33.80 -7.82
N THR A 344 -4.28 34.84 -8.56
CA THR A 344 -4.99 36.11 -8.69
C THR A 344 -5.44 36.29 -10.12
N LEU A 345 -6.67 36.79 -10.33
CA LEU A 345 -7.11 37.22 -11.65
C LEU A 345 -6.38 38.49 -12.11
N PRO A 346 -6.24 38.72 -13.43
CA PRO A 346 -5.57 39.89 -13.95
C PRO A 346 -6.23 41.19 -13.46
N GLY A 347 -5.49 41.99 -12.69
CA GLY A 347 -5.94 43.24 -12.12
C GLY A 347 -6.50 43.18 -10.71
N GLU A 348 -6.55 42.00 -10.07
CA GLU A 348 -6.95 41.82 -8.68
C GLU A 348 -5.76 41.63 -7.76
N ILE A 349 -5.94 42.00 -6.48
CA ILE A 349 -4.89 41.91 -5.43
C ILE A 349 -5.16 40.69 -4.54
N GLU A 350 -6.43 40.30 -4.37
CA GLU A 350 -6.82 39.15 -3.56
C GLU A 350 -6.63 37.86 -4.33
N SER A 351 -6.16 36.82 -3.63
CA SER A 351 -6.01 35.49 -4.20
C SER A 351 -7.33 34.71 -4.12
N GLU A 352 -7.64 33.98 -5.21
CA GLU A 352 -8.77 33.10 -5.23
C GLU A 352 -8.64 31.94 -4.23
N PRO A 353 -9.69 31.62 -3.51
CA PRO A 353 -9.67 30.49 -2.59
C PRO A 353 -9.58 29.16 -3.36
N VAL A 354 -8.62 28.32 -2.99
CA VAL A 354 -8.45 26.97 -3.53
C VAL A 354 -8.96 25.96 -2.49
N ASN A 355 -9.95 25.17 -2.86
CA ASN A 355 -10.41 24.10 -2.00
C ASN A 355 -9.69 22.78 -2.29
N ILE A 356 -9.13 22.19 -1.24
CA ILE A 356 -8.49 20.87 -1.28
C ILE A 356 -9.41 19.86 -0.57
N THR A 357 -9.97 18.94 -1.33
CA THR A 357 -10.98 18.00 -0.79
C THR A 357 -10.37 16.78 -0.13
N LYS A 358 -9.18 16.42 -0.53
CA LYS A 358 -8.51 15.23 -0.02
C LYS A 358 -7.85 15.53 1.31
N GLY A 359 -8.11 14.69 2.31
CA GLY A 359 -7.44 14.84 3.60
C GLY A 359 -5.94 14.55 3.51
N PHE A 360 -5.15 15.30 4.28
CA PHE A 360 -3.72 15.03 4.41
C PHE A 360 -3.53 13.79 5.29
N PRO A 361 -2.79 12.74 4.84
CA PRO A 361 -2.61 11.53 5.62
C PRO A 361 -1.83 11.81 6.92
N LEU A 362 -2.36 11.38 8.07
CA LEU A 362 -1.69 11.54 9.36
C LEU A 362 -0.30 10.89 9.38
N ARG A 363 -0.12 9.78 8.65
CA ARG A 363 1.16 9.07 8.51
C ARG A 363 2.31 9.92 7.95
N ASN A 364 2.01 10.99 7.21
CA ASN A 364 3.01 11.90 6.64
C ASN A 364 3.40 13.03 7.61
N THR A 365 2.94 12.98 8.86
CA THR A 365 3.22 14.02 9.86
C THR A 365 4.33 13.60 10.83
N GLN A 366 5.04 14.59 11.34
CA GLN A 366 6.09 14.36 12.34
C GLN A 366 5.53 13.76 13.64
N ILE A 367 4.32 14.15 14.05
CA ILE A 367 3.70 13.66 15.29
C ILE A 367 3.37 12.18 15.22
N PHE A 368 2.99 11.66 14.05
CA PHE A 368 2.79 10.24 13.82
C PHE A 368 4.08 9.45 14.10
N SER A 369 5.19 9.88 13.51
CA SER A 369 6.50 9.23 13.71
C SER A 369 6.97 9.31 15.16
N ARG A 370 6.71 10.45 15.84
CA ARG A 370 7.05 10.61 17.27
C ARG A 370 6.26 9.66 18.17
N ALA A 371 4.94 9.53 17.92
CA ALA A 371 4.08 8.66 18.72
C ALA A 371 4.46 7.18 18.57
N LEU A 372 4.70 6.72 17.35
CA LEU A 372 5.13 5.34 17.10
C LEU A 372 6.55 5.09 17.58
N GLY A 373 7.48 6.03 17.39
CA GLY A 373 8.84 5.95 17.88
C GLY A 373 8.89 5.79 19.41
N TRP A 374 8.07 6.55 20.13
CA TRP A 374 7.94 6.43 21.58
C TRP A 374 7.48 5.03 22.01
N LEU A 375 6.46 4.49 21.37
CA LEU A 375 5.97 3.13 21.64
C LEU A 375 7.02 2.06 21.28
N TYR A 376 7.78 2.28 20.21
CA TYR A 376 8.86 1.39 19.81
C TYR A 376 9.98 1.36 20.84
N ASP A 377 10.40 2.52 21.35
CA ASP A 377 11.44 2.61 22.36
C ASP A 377 11.03 1.95 23.68
N LYS A 378 9.76 2.07 24.08
CA LYS A 378 9.22 1.36 25.26
C LYS A 378 9.20 -0.17 25.04
N ALA A 379 8.94 -0.62 23.82
CA ALA A 379 8.88 -2.06 23.49
C ALA A 379 10.26 -2.75 23.41
N ARG A 380 11.36 -2.01 23.37
CA ARG A 380 12.72 -2.59 23.34
C ARG A 380 13.08 -3.42 24.58
N GLY A 381 12.36 -3.21 25.70
CA GLY A 381 12.61 -3.94 26.94
C GLY A 381 11.85 -5.27 27.03
N ASP A 382 10.55 -5.23 26.80
CA ASP A 382 9.64 -6.38 26.87
C ASP A 382 8.37 -6.08 26.03
N ALA A 383 8.34 -6.57 24.81
CA ALA A 383 7.23 -6.35 23.87
C ALA A 383 5.95 -7.11 24.29
N GLU A 384 6.08 -8.21 25.02
CA GLU A 384 4.97 -9.03 25.50
C GLU A 384 4.42 -8.54 26.87
N GLN A 385 4.98 -7.46 27.41
CA GLN A 385 4.46 -6.86 28.63
C GLN A 385 3.00 -6.43 28.47
N THR A 386 2.13 -6.86 29.41
CA THR A 386 0.75 -6.38 29.49
C THR A 386 0.73 -4.89 29.84
N VAL A 387 -0.03 -4.14 29.07
CA VAL A 387 -0.14 -2.68 29.21
C VAL A 387 -1.44 -2.27 29.89
N THR A 388 -1.38 -1.13 30.55
CA THR A 388 -2.51 -0.53 31.25
C THR A 388 -2.80 0.88 30.68
N PRO A 389 -3.98 1.49 30.95
CA PRO A 389 -4.34 2.80 30.44
C PRO A 389 -3.32 3.91 30.78
N GLU A 390 -2.60 3.77 31.90
CA GLU A 390 -1.60 4.74 32.37
C GLU A 390 -0.43 4.88 31.39
N LEU A 391 -0.16 3.87 30.57
CA LEU A 391 0.86 3.95 29.52
C LEU A 391 0.47 4.99 28.44
N ILE A 392 -0.82 5.07 28.11
CA ILE A 392 -1.31 6.08 27.17
C ILE A 392 -1.27 7.48 27.81
N ASP A 393 -1.60 7.60 29.09
CA ASP A 393 -1.49 8.88 29.80
C ASP A 393 -0.03 9.36 29.82
N LEU A 394 0.94 8.44 29.98
CA LEU A 394 2.36 8.75 29.87
C LEU A 394 2.77 9.16 28.45
N LEU A 395 2.30 8.43 27.42
CA LEU A 395 2.53 8.78 26.01
C LEU A 395 2.01 10.20 25.71
N LEU A 396 0.79 10.50 26.13
CA LEU A 396 0.20 11.83 25.92
C LEU A 396 0.99 12.92 26.60
N LYS A 397 1.47 12.69 27.83
CA LYS A 397 2.28 13.64 28.59
C LYS A 397 3.66 13.87 27.98
N GLU A 398 4.35 12.82 27.50
CA GLU A 398 5.69 12.96 26.94
C GLU A 398 5.70 13.50 25.50
N ILE A 399 4.68 13.17 24.71
CA ILE A 399 4.60 13.64 23.31
C ILE A 399 4.01 15.05 23.23
N PHE A 400 3.08 15.37 24.11
CA PHE A 400 2.45 16.68 24.19
C PHE A 400 2.76 17.30 25.56
N PRO A 401 3.99 17.79 25.82
CA PRO A 401 4.28 18.54 27.03
C PRO A 401 3.27 19.71 27.10
N GLU A 402 2.67 19.89 28.27
CA GLU A 402 1.65 20.90 28.53
C GLU A 402 2.08 22.24 27.93
N ALA A 403 1.33 22.70 26.94
CA ALA A 403 1.38 24.10 26.55
C ALA A 403 1.05 24.89 27.83
N HIS A 404 1.91 25.84 28.17
CA HIS A 404 1.76 26.68 29.35
C HIS A 404 0.30 27.03 29.61
N GLU A 405 -0.17 26.76 30.83
CA GLU A 405 -1.53 27.10 31.30
C GLU A 405 -1.86 28.62 31.22
N ASP A 406 -0.91 29.43 30.76
CA ASP A 406 -1.00 30.89 30.69
C ASP A 406 -1.41 31.45 29.31
N SER A 407 -1.69 30.64 28.28
CA SER A 407 -2.35 31.16 27.10
C SER A 407 -3.86 31.16 27.35
N GLU A 408 -4.41 32.30 27.77
CA GLU A 408 -5.84 32.57 27.66
C GLU A 408 -6.34 32.04 26.32
N TYR A 409 -7.30 31.12 26.38
CA TYR A 409 -8.09 30.66 25.24
C TYR A 409 -8.78 31.88 24.64
N SER A 410 -8.12 32.59 23.74
CA SER A 410 -8.78 33.50 22.83
C SER A 410 -9.68 32.65 21.94
N ASP A 411 -10.93 33.07 21.86
CA ASP A 411 -11.96 32.41 21.05
C ASP A 411 -11.40 32.15 19.63
N PRO A 412 -11.50 30.90 19.08
CA PRO A 412 -10.97 30.58 17.76
C PRO A 412 -11.51 31.49 16.64
N SER A 413 -12.62 32.21 16.87
CA SER A 413 -13.18 33.17 15.92
C SER A 413 -12.36 34.44 15.73
N ASP A 414 -11.47 34.82 16.66
CA ASP A 414 -10.70 36.07 16.58
C ASP A 414 -9.26 35.91 16.01
N SER A 415 -8.76 34.69 15.85
CA SER A 415 -7.36 34.43 15.42
C SER A 415 -7.19 33.66 14.11
N SER A 416 -8.28 33.26 13.43
CA SER A 416 -8.21 32.44 12.21
C SER A 416 -7.61 33.14 10.98
N ASP A 417 -7.63 34.46 10.96
CA ASP A 417 -7.13 35.25 9.80
C ASP A 417 -5.61 35.38 9.73
N SER A 418 -4.84 34.88 10.71
CA SER A 418 -3.38 35.03 10.73
C SER A 418 -2.58 33.73 10.80
N MET A 419 -3.20 32.56 11.08
CA MET A 419 -2.49 31.29 11.16
C MET A 419 -2.18 30.74 9.76
N ASN A 420 -0.90 30.37 9.55
CA ASN A 420 -0.47 29.70 8.33
C ASN A 420 -1.09 28.27 8.29
N TRP A 421 -1.51 27.82 7.10
CA TRP A 421 -2.06 26.47 6.91
C TRP A 421 -1.18 25.33 7.49
N LYS A 422 0.16 25.52 7.55
CA LYS A 422 1.10 24.57 8.16
C LYS A 422 0.90 24.44 9.67
N GLU A 423 0.62 25.53 10.34
CA GLU A 423 0.35 25.57 11.79
C GLU A 423 -0.98 24.88 12.11
N LEU A 424 -2.01 25.15 11.29
CA LEU A 424 -3.29 24.47 11.39
C LEU A 424 -3.16 22.96 11.16
N LEU A 425 -2.34 22.53 10.20
CA LEU A 425 -2.07 21.12 9.94
C LEU A 425 -1.36 20.43 11.12
N ILE A 426 -0.42 21.11 11.77
CA ILE A 426 0.25 20.60 12.97
C ILE A 426 -0.77 20.41 14.10
N LEU A 427 -1.58 21.43 14.41
CA LEU A 427 -2.60 21.35 15.44
C LEU A 427 -3.63 20.24 15.19
N GLU A 428 -4.10 20.13 13.96
CA GLU A 428 -5.04 19.07 13.58
C GLU A 428 -4.41 17.69 13.70
N SER A 429 -3.14 17.54 13.30
CA SER A 429 -2.42 16.27 13.44
C SER A 429 -2.24 15.85 14.90
N GLU A 430 -1.93 16.80 15.78
CA GLU A 430 -1.87 16.57 17.23
C GLU A 430 -3.24 16.17 17.81
N TYR A 431 -4.29 16.85 17.39
CA TYR A 431 -5.65 16.51 17.80
C TYR A 431 -6.03 15.07 17.38
N GLN A 432 -5.72 14.67 16.16
CA GLN A 432 -6.02 13.33 15.67
C GLN A 432 -5.22 12.24 16.41
N VAL A 433 -3.94 12.47 16.71
CA VAL A 433 -3.15 11.52 17.52
C VAL A 433 -3.71 11.42 18.94
N ARG A 434 -4.09 12.55 19.57
CA ARG A 434 -4.75 12.53 20.88
C ARG A 434 -6.06 11.75 20.86
N LYS A 435 -6.86 11.92 19.80
CA LYS A 435 -8.11 11.19 19.61
C LYS A 435 -7.90 9.69 19.54
N VAL A 436 -6.92 9.22 18.71
CA VAL A 436 -6.57 7.81 18.60
C VAL A 436 -6.00 7.28 19.93
N ALA A 437 -5.11 8.02 20.58
CA ALA A 437 -4.58 7.63 21.88
C ALA A 437 -5.68 7.47 22.93
N ASN A 438 -6.65 8.39 23.00
CA ASN A 438 -7.80 8.28 23.90
C ASN A 438 -8.69 7.08 23.54
N GLN A 439 -8.87 6.76 22.26
CA GLN A 439 -9.58 5.55 21.86
C GLN A 439 -8.84 4.29 22.37
N MET A 440 -7.51 4.22 22.23
CA MET A 440 -6.72 3.13 22.77
C MET A 440 -6.82 3.06 24.31
N ARG A 441 -6.81 4.22 25.01
CA ARG A 441 -7.00 4.26 26.44
C ARG A 441 -8.35 3.67 26.87
N LEU A 442 -9.43 3.98 26.15
CA LEU A 442 -10.75 3.40 26.43
C LEU A 442 -10.76 1.87 26.19
N ILE A 443 -10.09 1.41 25.14
CA ILE A 443 -9.93 -0.03 24.86
C ILE A 443 -9.19 -0.71 25.99
N LEU A 444 -8.09 -0.14 26.49
CA LEU A 444 -7.33 -0.68 27.63
C LEU A 444 -8.16 -0.65 28.91
N ALA A 445 -8.93 0.41 29.17
CA ALA A 445 -9.76 0.55 30.37
C ALA A 445 -10.92 -0.45 30.41
N ASN A 446 -11.59 -0.67 29.26
CA ASN A 446 -12.72 -1.58 29.15
C ASN A 446 -12.26 -3.04 28.96
N GLY A 447 -10.99 -3.26 28.63
CA GLY A 447 -10.40 -4.54 28.31
C GLY A 447 -10.87 -5.11 26.96
N LEU A 448 -10.12 -6.05 26.43
CA LEU A 448 -10.52 -6.88 25.29
C LEU A 448 -11.17 -8.20 25.78
N GLY A 449 -12.00 -8.13 26.82
CA GLY A 449 -12.52 -9.29 27.55
C GLY A 449 -11.43 -9.92 28.43
N ASP A 450 -11.29 -11.26 28.36
CA ASP A 450 -10.30 -11.99 29.17
C ASP A 450 -8.87 -11.97 28.61
N MET A 451 -8.63 -11.15 27.55
CA MET A 451 -7.33 -11.12 26.87
C MET A 451 -6.49 -9.92 27.34
N PRO A 452 -5.26 -10.17 27.77
CA PRO A 452 -4.32 -9.08 28.09
C PRO A 452 -3.90 -8.37 26.80
N VAL A 453 -3.87 -7.04 26.82
CA VAL A 453 -3.30 -6.25 25.74
C VAL A 453 -1.80 -6.14 25.98
N THR A 454 -1.00 -6.71 25.09
CA THR A 454 0.45 -6.57 25.12
C THR A 454 0.90 -5.25 24.49
N LEU A 455 2.10 -4.80 24.81
CA LEU A 455 2.67 -3.60 24.22
C LEU A 455 2.86 -3.73 22.70
N LYS A 456 3.17 -4.95 22.21
CA LYS A 456 3.24 -5.29 20.80
C LYS A 456 1.88 -5.09 20.10
N LEU A 457 0.81 -5.60 20.72
CA LEU A 457 -0.56 -5.45 20.21
C LEU A 457 -0.99 -3.97 20.21
N LEU A 458 -0.75 -3.25 21.31
CA LEU A 458 -1.07 -1.82 21.39
C LEU A 458 -0.39 -1.01 20.28
N ARG A 459 0.89 -1.27 20.03
CA ARG A 459 1.66 -0.61 18.97
C ARG A 459 1.05 -0.89 17.60
N LEU A 460 0.70 -2.15 17.31
CA LEU A 460 0.04 -2.54 16.06
C LEU A 460 -1.29 -1.80 15.89
N LEU A 461 -2.13 -1.80 16.92
CA LEU A 461 -3.44 -1.16 16.86
C LEU A 461 -3.33 0.36 16.68
N MET A 462 -2.45 1.01 17.45
CA MET A 462 -2.21 2.45 17.28
C MET A 462 -1.69 2.78 15.88
N ARG A 463 -0.70 2.03 15.41
CA ARG A 463 -0.16 2.22 14.05
C ARG A 463 -1.27 2.11 13.01
N ARG A 464 -2.02 1.01 12.99
CA ARG A 464 -3.09 0.75 12.01
C ARG A 464 -4.20 1.77 12.07
N THR A 465 -4.60 2.18 13.27
CA THR A 465 -5.65 3.21 13.43
C THR A 465 -5.16 4.56 12.91
N MET A 466 -3.94 4.96 13.25
CA MET A 466 -3.37 6.25 12.81
C MET A 466 -3.07 6.28 11.31
N GLU A 467 -2.63 5.17 10.69
CA GLU A 467 -2.38 5.07 9.24
C GLU A 467 -3.64 5.34 8.40
N ASN A 468 -4.81 5.00 8.92
CA ASN A 468 -6.09 5.21 8.25
C ASN A 468 -6.68 6.61 8.48
N VAL A 469 -6.09 7.41 9.37
CA VAL A 469 -6.57 8.77 9.65
C VAL A 469 -6.09 9.73 8.57
N THR A 470 -7.04 10.48 8.01
CA THR A 470 -6.77 11.61 7.12
C THR A 470 -7.31 12.88 7.76
N MET A 471 -6.52 13.94 7.74
CA MET A 471 -6.90 15.25 8.28
C MET A 471 -7.57 16.05 7.18
N PRO A 472 -8.84 16.48 7.38
CA PRO A 472 -9.51 17.29 6.37
C PRO A 472 -8.87 18.68 6.29
N PHE A 473 -8.69 19.19 5.08
CA PHE A 473 -8.46 20.60 4.89
C PHE A 473 -9.81 21.31 5.08
N HIS A 474 -9.85 22.24 6.04
CA HIS A 474 -11.03 23.07 6.24
C HIS A 474 -11.08 24.14 5.14
N GLY A 475 -12.01 24.01 4.21
CA GLY A 475 -12.28 24.95 3.16
C GLY A 475 -13.75 24.88 2.76
N GLU A 476 -14.30 25.98 2.25
CA GLU A 476 -15.65 25.95 1.73
C GLU A 476 -15.70 24.99 0.53
N PRO A 477 -16.64 24.03 0.50
CA PRO A 477 -16.71 23.04 -0.57
C PRO A 477 -17.12 23.61 -1.92
N ILE A 478 -17.33 24.90 -2.05
CA ILE A 478 -17.90 25.58 -3.21
C ILE A 478 -17.03 26.77 -3.58
N THR A 479 -15.80 26.47 -3.95
CA THR A 479 -14.88 27.42 -4.58
C THR A 479 -14.78 27.12 -6.07
N ASP A 480 -14.37 28.09 -6.84
CA ASP A 480 -14.17 27.97 -8.27
C ASP A 480 -13.05 26.98 -8.60
N ILE A 481 -11.95 27.03 -7.83
CA ILE A 481 -10.79 26.16 -8.00
C ILE A 481 -10.84 25.03 -6.98
N GLN A 482 -10.79 23.78 -7.44
CA GLN A 482 -10.89 22.60 -6.59
C GLN A 482 -9.79 21.59 -6.92
N ILE A 483 -9.11 21.09 -5.88
CA ILE A 483 -8.12 20.02 -5.95
C ILE A 483 -8.67 18.80 -5.23
N MET A 484 -8.72 17.65 -5.92
CA MET A 484 -9.36 16.47 -5.39
C MET A 484 -8.83 15.18 -6.00
N GLY A 485 -9.08 14.05 -5.35
CA GLY A 485 -8.87 12.73 -5.95
C GLY A 485 -9.98 12.35 -6.93
N VAL A 486 -9.78 11.27 -7.69
CA VAL A 486 -10.76 10.81 -8.70
C VAL A 486 -12.10 10.43 -8.06
N LEU A 487 -12.11 9.84 -6.86
CA LEU A 487 -13.34 9.41 -6.21
C LEU A 487 -14.15 10.58 -5.64
N GLU A 488 -13.49 11.67 -5.27
CA GLU A 488 -14.12 12.89 -4.77
C GLU A 488 -14.78 13.70 -5.88
N THR A 489 -14.46 13.45 -7.16
CA THR A 489 -15.06 14.10 -8.32
C THR A 489 -16.45 13.57 -8.66
N ARG A 490 -16.96 12.60 -7.93
CA ARG A 490 -18.28 12.00 -8.19
C ARG A 490 -19.36 13.07 -8.27
N MET A 491 -20.10 13.10 -9.37
CA MET A 491 -21.17 14.08 -9.68
C MET A 491 -20.71 15.53 -9.86
N MET A 492 -19.40 15.79 -9.83
CA MET A 492 -18.86 17.12 -10.10
C MET A 492 -18.63 17.31 -11.61
N ASP A 493 -18.91 18.50 -12.09
CA ASP A 493 -18.68 18.92 -13.48
C ASP A 493 -17.78 20.16 -13.47
N PHE A 494 -16.85 20.24 -14.43
CA PHE A 494 -15.87 21.32 -14.52
C PHE A 494 -15.84 21.94 -15.91
N ASP A 495 -15.69 23.27 -15.98
CA ASP A 495 -15.46 23.96 -17.25
C ASP A 495 -14.05 23.67 -17.78
N LYS A 496 -13.08 23.61 -16.86
CA LYS A 496 -11.67 23.26 -17.13
C LYS A 496 -11.22 22.16 -16.19
N LEU A 497 -10.60 21.13 -16.72
CA LEU A 497 -10.20 19.96 -15.96
C LEU A 497 -8.74 19.60 -16.23
N LEU A 498 -7.95 19.45 -15.18
CA LEU A 498 -6.60 18.92 -15.24
C LEU A 498 -6.54 17.61 -14.45
N ILE A 499 -6.09 16.54 -15.11
CA ILE A 499 -5.92 15.24 -14.45
C ILE A 499 -4.42 14.91 -14.42
N LEU A 500 -3.91 14.62 -13.22
CA LEU A 500 -2.51 14.30 -12.96
C LEU A 500 -2.33 12.81 -12.75
N ASN A 501 -1.19 12.30 -13.20
CA ASN A 501 -0.75 10.93 -12.98
C ASN A 501 -1.75 9.87 -13.48
N ALA A 502 -2.24 10.06 -14.71
CA ALA A 502 -3.11 9.07 -15.35
C ALA A 502 -2.29 7.91 -15.94
N ASP A 503 -1.50 7.25 -15.09
CA ASP A 503 -0.61 6.15 -15.42
C ASP A 503 -1.31 4.81 -15.29
N GLU A 504 -0.88 3.80 -16.05
CA GLU A 504 -1.39 2.44 -15.96
C GLU A 504 -1.08 1.84 -14.57
N GLY A 505 -2.11 1.25 -13.93
CA GLY A 505 -2.03 0.72 -12.57
C GLY A 505 -2.19 1.78 -11.47
N VAL A 506 -2.25 3.07 -11.82
CA VAL A 506 -2.76 4.15 -10.98
C VAL A 506 -4.23 4.38 -11.32
N ILE A 507 -4.54 4.50 -12.61
CA ILE A 507 -5.92 4.51 -13.09
C ILE A 507 -6.05 3.62 -14.36
N PRO A 508 -6.80 2.52 -14.30
CA PRO A 508 -7.43 1.93 -13.11
C PRO A 508 -6.40 1.38 -12.12
N GLN A 509 -6.67 1.54 -10.83
CA GLN A 509 -5.81 1.02 -9.77
C GLN A 509 -5.78 -0.51 -9.83
N ARG A 510 -4.59 -1.10 -9.75
CA ARG A 510 -4.44 -2.54 -9.54
C ARG A 510 -4.82 -2.82 -8.08
N GLN A 511 -5.90 -3.55 -7.88
CA GLN A 511 -6.28 -4.01 -6.54
C GLN A 511 -5.80 -5.44 -6.36
N ALA A 512 -5.04 -5.67 -5.29
CA ALA A 512 -4.83 -7.02 -4.79
C ALA A 512 -6.19 -7.56 -4.31
N ASP A 513 -6.52 -8.77 -4.70
CA ASP A 513 -7.75 -9.43 -4.29
C ASP A 513 -7.44 -10.33 -3.09
N ASN A 514 -7.57 -9.77 -1.90
CA ASN A 514 -7.26 -10.45 -0.64
C ASN A 514 -8.46 -11.20 -0.05
N SER A 515 -9.59 -11.27 -0.77
CA SER A 515 -10.80 -11.96 -0.28
C SER A 515 -10.60 -13.45 -0.13
N PHE A 516 -11.12 -14.03 0.95
CA PHE A 516 -11.22 -15.49 1.11
C PHE A 516 -12.23 -16.10 0.14
N ILE A 517 -13.18 -15.31 -0.37
CA ILE A 517 -14.20 -15.76 -1.30
C ILE A 517 -13.64 -15.72 -2.72
N PRO A 518 -13.44 -16.89 -3.38
CA PRO A 518 -12.89 -16.95 -4.73
C PRO A 518 -13.69 -16.11 -5.73
N TYR A 519 -13.00 -15.54 -6.70
CA TYR A 519 -13.59 -14.70 -7.77
C TYR A 519 -14.83 -15.33 -8.41
N TYR A 520 -14.78 -16.62 -8.73
CA TYR A 520 -15.89 -17.31 -9.41
C TYR A 520 -17.11 -17.48 -8.54
N LEU A 521 -16.95 -17.69 -7.23
CA LEU A 521 -18.05 -17.73 -6.27
C LEU A 521 -18.70 -16.36 -6.16
N ARG A 522 -17.89 -15.30 -6.02
CA ARG A 522 -18.42 -13.94 -5.99
C ARG A 522 -19.25 -13.63 -7.23
N LYS A 523 -18.75 -13.99 -8.41
CA LYS A 523 -19.49 -13.81 -9.65
C LYS A 523 -20.80 -14.62 -9.70
N ALA A 524 -20.79 -15.86 -9.22
CA ALA A 524 -21.98 -16.72 -9.20
C ALA A 524 -23.10 -16.20 -8.27
N TYR A 525 -22.73 -15.54 -7.18
CA TYR A 525 -23.67 -14.97 -6.20
C TYR A 525 -23.85 -13.45 -6.32
N SER A 526 -23.49 -12.86 -7.45
CA SER A 526 -23.61 -11.42 -7.72
C SER A 526 -22.91 -10.52 -6.67
N MET A 527 -21.87 -11.05 -6.06
CA MET A 527 -21.01 -10.29 -5.16
C MET A 527 -20.04 -9.41 -5.97
N GLN A 528 -19.58 -8.30 -5.38
CA GLN A 528 -18.65 -7.42 -6.08
C GLN A 528 -17.32 -8.11 -6.38
N THR A 529 -16.92 -8.12 -7.65
CA THR A 529 -15.64 -8.67 -8.13
C THR A 529 -14.66 -7.55 -8.53
N PRO A 530 -13.38 -7.87 -8.78
CA PRO A 530 -12.43 -6.90 -9.33
C PRO A 530 -12.87 -6.29 -10.68
N ASP A 531 -13.65 -7.02 -11.48
CA ASP A 531 -14.16 -6.52 -12.76
C ASP A 531 -15.21 -5.41 -12.58
N GLU A 532 -16.14 -5.57 -11.62
CA GLU A 532 -17.09 -4.52 -11.28
C GLU A 532 -16.37 -3.29 -10.69
N LYS A 533 -15.35 -3.50 -9.85
CA LYS A 533 -14.51 -2.41 -9.34
C LYS A 533 -13.81 -1.67 -10.48
N ALA A 534 -13.21 -2.38 -11.43
CA ALA A 534 -12.60 -1.75 -12.62
C ALA A 534 -13.63 -0.96 -13.46
N THR A 535 -14.86 -1.47 -13.56
CA THR A 535 -15.97 -0.79 -14.25
C THR A 535 -16.39 0.48 -13.51
N ILE A 536 -16.40 0.49 -12.18
CA ILE A 536 -16.66 1.69 -11.36
C ILE A 536 -15.57 2.75 -11.58
N TYR A 537 -14.30 2.34 -11.65
CA TYR A 537 -13.20 3.27 -12.00
C TYR A 537 -13.38 3.84 -13.40
N ALA A 538 -13.73 3.01 -14.38
CA ALA A 538 -14.01 3.46 -15.75
C ALA A 538 -15.16 4.46 -15.77
N TYR A 539 -16.26 4.19 -15.07
CA TYR A 539 -17.39 5.12 -14.96
C TYR A 539 -16.94 6.48 -14.44
N ASN A 540 -16.27 6.53 -13.29
CA ASN A 540 -15.85 7.80 -12.69
C ASN A 540 -14.93 8.60 -13.63
N PHE A 541 -13.98 7.93 -14.28
CA PHE A 541 -13.02 8.57 -15.16
C PHE A 541 -13.65 9.09 -16.45
N PHE A 542 -14.40 8.24 -17.16
CA PHE A 542 -15.03 8.65 -18.42
C PHE A 542 -16.16 9.65 -18.21
N ARG A 543 -16.92 9.50 -17.15
CA ARG A 543 -17.96 10.46 -16.75
C ARG A 543 -17.35 11.85 -16.51
N LEU A 544 -16.27 11.92 -15.74
CA LEU A 544 -15.59 13.17 -15.40
C LEU A 544 -15.12 13.91 -16.65
N ILE A 545 -14.44 13.21 -17.55
CA ILE A 545 -13.95 13.82 -18.82
C ILE A 545 -15.11 14.20 -19.73
N SER A 546 -16.12 13.34 -19.87
CA SER A 546 -17.25 13.59 -20.76
C SER A 546 -18.12 14.77 -20.33
N ARG A 547 -18.18 15.06 -19.03
CA ARG A 547 -18.94 16.18 -18.45
C ARG A 547 -18.09 17.46 -18.30
N SER A 548 -16.80 17.44 -18.64
CA SER A 548 -15.96 18.64 -18.60
C SER A 548 -16.11 19.47 -19.88
N GLY A 549 -15.86 20.77 -19.80
CA GLY A 549 -15.79 21.66 -20.97
C GLY A 549 -14.53 21.37 -21.78
N HIS A 550 -13.36 21.39 -21.13
CA HIS A 550 -12.07 21.03 -21.71
C HIS A 550 -11.26 20.25 -20.68
N ALA A 551 -10.65 19.13 -21.07
CA ALA A 551 -9.84 18.30 -20.20
C ALA A 551 -8.39 18.21 -20.70
N THR A 552 -7.46 18.34 -19.77
CA THR A 552 -6.03 18.07 -19.97
C THR A 552 -5.63 16.90 -19.07
N VAL A 553 -5.07 15.84 -19.65
CA VAL A 553 -4.70 14.63 -18.92
C VAL A 553 -3.20 14.39 -19.04
N LEU A 554 -2.52 14.31 -17.91
CA LEU A 554 -1.10 14.12 -17.82
C LEU A 554 -0.76 12.68 -17.43
N TYR A 555 0.27 12.13 -18.05
CA TYR A 555 0.82 10.83 -17.71
C TYR A 555 2.34 10.85 -17.75
N THR A 556 2.99 9.90 -17.10
CA THR A 556 4.44 9.81 -16.99
C THR A 556 5.03 8.94 -18.09
N THR A 557 6.12 9.40 -18.74
CA THR A 557 6.79 8.70 -19.85
C THR A 557 8.08 8.00 -19.44
N ILE A 558 8.42 7.90 -18.17
CA ILE A 558 9.67 7.27 -17.75
C ILE A 558 9.67 5.80 -18.18
N GLU A 559 10.42 5.52 -19.24
CA GLU A 559 10.81 4.18 -19.63
C GLU A 559 12.02 3.77 -18.75
N GLY A 560 11.94 2.63 -18.06
CA GLY A 560 13.16 2.04 -17.48
C GLY A 560 13.12 1.56 -16.05
N ALA A 561 12.03 1.73 -15.32
CA ALA A 561 11.82 0.93 -14.11
C ALA A 561 11.04 -0.34 -14.46
N GLU A 562 11.34 -1.48 -13.85
CA GLU A 562 10.52 -2.70 -13.95
C GLU A 562 9.04 -2.44 -13.60
N ASN A 563 8.73 -1.27 -13.03
CA ASN A 563 7.41 -0.76 -12.71
C ASN A 563 7.02 0.51 -13.49
N SER A 564 7.61 0.82 -14.65
CA SER A 564 7.15 1.97 -15.45
C SER A 564 5.74 1.70 -15.94
N LYS A 565 4.79 2.43 -15.37
CA LYS A 565 3.35 2.17 -15.55
C LYS A 565 2.81 2.76 -16.85
N GLY A 566 3.54 3.56 -17.58
CA GLY A 566 3.15 4.14 -18.87
C GLY A 566 1.75 4.77 -18.90
N MET A 567 1.30 5.12 -20.10
CA MET A 567 -0.02 5.70 -20.31
C MET A 567 -1.15 4.74 -19.91
N SER A 568 -2.12 5.23 -19.13
CA SER A 568 -3.33 4.48 -18.77
C SER A 568 -4.06 3.92 -20.01
N ARG A 569 -4.55 2.68 -19.88
CA ARG A 569 -5.42 2.07 -20.91
C ARG A 569 -6.67 2.89 -21.21
N PHE A 570 -7.17 3.69 -20.27
CA PHE A 570 -8.32 4.57 -20.50
C PHE A 570 -7.98 5.71 -21.46
N ILE A 571 -6.77 6.29 -21.34
CA ILE A 571 -6.29 7.29 -22.29
C ILE A 571 -6.12 6.65 -23.68
N MET A 572 -5.54 5.45 -23.75
CA MET A 572 -5.41 4.73 -25.02
C MET A 572 -6.77 4.50 -25.68
N GLN A 573 -7.79 4.11 -24.93
CA GLN A 573 -9.14 3.95 -25.44
C GLN A 573 -9.70 5.26 -26.04
N MET A 574 -9.48 6.40 -25.37
CA MET A 574 -9.90 7.71 -25.89
C MET A 574 -9.17 8.12 -27.17
N ILE A 575 -7.86 7.85 -27.25
CA ILE A 575 -7.06 8.16 -28.46
C ILE A 575 -7.59 7.46 -29.72
N TYR A 576 -8.10 6.23 -29.56
CA TYR A 576 -8.61 5.44 -30.69
C TYR A 576 -10.13 5.54 -30.87
N SER A 577 -10.81 6.36 -30.06
CA SER A 577 -12.26 6.52 -30.12
C SER A 577 -12.67 7.72 -30.96
N PRO A 578 -13.70 7.60 -31.80
CA PRO A 578 -14.25 8.74 -32.52
C PRO A 578 -15.01 9.73 -31.63
N GLU A 579 -15.26 9.40 -30.38
CA GLU A 579 -15.94 10.25 -29.41
C GLU A 579 -15.02 11.33 -28.84
N PHE A 580 -13.69 11.24 -29.08
CA PHE A 580 -12.72 12.20 -28.59
C PHE A 580 -11.81 12.72 -29.70
N HIS A 581 -11.59 14.02 -29.74
CA HIS A 581 -10.52 14.66 -30.49
C HIS A 581 -9.32 14.88 -29.58
N VAL A 582 -8.30 14.01 -29.72
CA VAL A 582 -7.15 14.00 -28.82
C VAL A 582 -5.98 14.78 -29.41
N LEU A 583 -5.63 15.88 -28.76
CA LEU A 583 -4.40 16.62 -29.02
C LEU A 583 -3.29 16.06 -28.13
N LYS A 584 -2.25 15.48 -28.74
CA LYS A 584 -1.09 14.95 -28.02
C LYS A 584 -0.01 16.01 -27.88
N GLN A 585 0.47 16.22 -26.67
CA GLN A 585 1.55 17.14 -26.34
C GLN A 585 2.59 16.46 -25.46
N THR A 586 3.79 17.04 -25.44
CA THR A 586 4.85 16.63 -24.51
C THR A 586 5.24 17.84 -23.69
N LEU A 587 5.22 17.69 -22.38
CA LEU A 587 5.74 18.73 -21.48
C LEU A 587 7.26 18.72 -21.61
N GLN A 588 7.79 19.76 -22.20
CA GLN A 588 9.22 20.00 -22.20
C GLN A 588 9.56 20.68 -20.88
N GLU A 589 10.37 20.05 -20.07
CA GLU A 589 11.00 20.77 -18.98
C GLU A 589 11.81 21.91 -19.58
N PRO A 590 11.60 23.16 -19.14
CA PRO A 590 12.51 24.20 -19.55
C PRO A 590 13.92 23.75 -19.15
N ASN A 591 14.85 23.73 -20.10
CA ASN A 591 16.27 23.42 -19.89
C ASN A 591 16.98 24.40 -18.93
N ILE A 592 16.22 25.07 -18.06
CA ILE A 592 16.64 25.99 -17.03
C ILE A 592 16.43 25.36 -15.66
N LEU A 593 16.71 24.07 -15.52
CA LEU A 593 17.06 23.62 -14.19
C LEU A 593 18.50 24.10 -13.98
N PRO A 594 18.77 24.91 -12.97
CA PRO A 594 20.15 25.28 -12.65
C PRO A 594 20.94 23.97 -12.56
N GLU A 595 22.14 23.93 -13.12
CA GLU A 595 23.03 22.81 -12.95
C GLU A 595 23.01 22.39 -11.48
N ILE A 596 23.03 21.07 -11.24
CA ILE A 596 23.09 20.57 -9.87
C ILE A 596 24.39 21.13 -9.29
N ASP A 597 24.28 22.02 -8.33
CA ASP A 597 25.44 22.55 -7.62
C ASP A 597 25.94 21.46 -6.65
N ASP A 598 26.99 20.77 -7.06
CA ASP A 598 27.60 19.70 -6.28
C ASP A 598 28.10 20.20 -4.91
N ALA A 599 28.45 21.46 -4.82
CA ALA A 599 28.81 22.09 -3.54
C ALA A 599 27.58 22.23 -2.62
N ARG A 600 26.40 22.56 -3.15
CA ARG A 600 25.14 22.61 -2.39
C ARG A 600 24.63 21.22 -1.98
N LEU A 601 24.91 20.20 -2.78
CA LEU A 601 24.65 18.82 -2.39
C LEU A 601 25.66 18.28 -1.38
N GLY A 602 26.76 19.04 -1.11
CA GLY A 602 27.85 18.57 -0.26
C GLY A 602 28.61 17.38 -0.86
N THR A 603 28.51 17.18 -2.17
CA THR A 603 29.22 16.11 -2.91
C THR A 603 30.55 16.58 -3.50
N SER A 604 30.90 17.83 -3.25
CA SER A 604 32.19 18.43 -3.59
C SER A 604 32.76 19.18 -2.37
N GLY A 605 34.07 19.08 -2.18
CA GLY A 605 34.76 19.69 -1.05
C GLY A 605 34.63 18.95 0.29
N THR A 606 34.04 17.75 0.31
CA THR A 606 33.99 16.88 1.48
C THR A 606 34.87 15.66 1.26
N SER A 607 35.28 14.97 2.32
CA SER A 607 36.02 13.70 2.20
C SER A 607 35.57 12.67 3.21
N PHE A 608 35.76 11.40 2.91
CA PHE A 608 35.44 10.31 3.84
C PHE A 608 36.31 10.40 5.11
N ALA A 609 37.54 10.84 4.99
CA ALA A 609 38.42 11.07 6.13
C ALA A 609 37.90 12.12 7.13
N SER A 610 37.10 13.08 6.68
CA SER A 610 36.58 14.17 7.53
C SER A 610 35.53 13.72 8.54
N ILE A 611 34.90 12.56 8.33
CA ILE A 611 33.89 11.98 9.27
C ILE A 611 34.52 11.04 10.30
N HIS A 612 35.84 10.82 10.28
CA HIS A 612 36.57 9.89 11.18
C HIS A 612 35.88 8.52 11.30
N PRO A 613 35.75 7.79 10.20
CA PRO A 613 35.05 6.52 10.21
C PRO A 613 35.82 5.47 11.01
N ASP A 614 35.10 4.70 11.84
CA ASP A 614 35.69 3.56 12.58
C ASP A 614 35.81 2.33 11.70
N HIS A 615 34.88 2.15 10.76
CA HIS A 615 34.81 0.95 9.88
C HIS A 615 34.29 1.29 8.48
N LEU A 616 34.62 0.42 7.53
CA LEU A 616 34.12 0.47 6.16
C LEU A 616 33.61 -0.91 5.72
N SER A 617 32.31 -1.00 5.45
CA SER A 617 31.70 -2.26 5.02
C SER A 617 31.96 -2.58 3.55
N PRO A 618 31.96 -3.87 3.14
CA PRO A 618 31.99 -4.25 1.74
C PRO A 618 30.89 -3.60 0.90
N SER A 619 29.69 -3.42 1.48
CA SER A 619 28.57 -2.74 0.81
C SER A 619 28.87 -1.28 0.53
N ALA A 620 29.55 -0.57 1.44
CA ALA A 620 29.94 0.81 1.23
C ALA A 620 30.97 0.94 0.09
N ILE A 621 31.99 0.06 0.06
CA ILE A 621 32.98 0.01 -1.03
C ILE A 621 32.29 -0.27 -2.37
N ASN A 622 31.38 -1.23 -2.41
CA ASN A 622 30.60 -1.56 -3.60
C ASN A 622 29.74 -0.38 -4.07
N THR A 623 29.13 0.36 -3.14
CA THR A 623 28.35 1.56 -3.44
C THR A 623 29.22 2.66 -4.04
N TYR A 624 30.44 2.86 -3.55
CA TYR A 624 31.37 3.82 -4.12
C TYR A 624 31.76 3.45 -5.57
N ILE A 625 32.08 2.18 -5.80
CA ILE A 625 32.42 1.67 -7.15
C ILE A 625 31.24 1.83 -8.11
N GLU A 626 30.01 1.61 -7.63
CA GLU A 626 28.79 1.77 -8.43
C GLU A 626 28.50 3.23 -8.73
N CYS A 627 28.54 4.10 -7.72
CA CYS A 627 28.24 5.53 -7.82
C CYS A 627 28.89 6.29 -6.66
N PRO A 628 29.99 7.02 -6.90
CA PRO A 628 30.64 7.82 -5.85
C PRO A 628 29.69 8.81 -5.18
N ARG A 629 28.78 9.46 -5.93
CA ARG A 629 27.79 10.39 -5.38
C ARG A 629 26.85 9.68 -4.41
N ARG A 630 26.35 8.52 -4.74
CA ARG A 630 25.51 7.72 -3.85
C ARG A 630 26.23 7.36 -2.55
N PHE A 631 27.49 6.99 -2.65
CA PHE A 631 28.33 6.73 -1.49
C PHE A 631 28.44 7.98 -0.59
N CYS A 632 28.71 9.13 -1.17
CA CYS A 632 28.80 10.39 -0.41
C CYS A 632 27.50 10.70 0.31
N LEU A 633 26.35 10.67 -0.39
CA LEU A 633 25.05 10.99 0.18
C LEU A 633 24.66 9.99 1.29
N GLN A 634 24.91 8.70 1.09
CA GLN A 634 24.49 7.64 2.00
C GLN A 634 25.43 7.45 3.18
N TYR A 635 26.75 7.45 2.96
CA TYR A 635 27.73 7.08 3.99
C TYR A 635 28.47 8.26 4.59
N ILE A 636 28.65 9.35 3.86
CA ILE A 636 29.30 10.56 4.41
C ILE A 636 28.26 11.50 5.01
N GLN A 637 27.17 11.76 4.29
CA GLN A 637 26.11 12.67 4.76
C GLN A 637 25.03 11.96 5.57
N GLY A 638 24.97 10.63 5.59
CA GLY A 638 24.02 9.84 6.36
C GLY A 638 22.58 9.95 5.86
N LEU A 639 22.36 10.37 4.60
CA LEU A 639 21.01 10.47 4.05
C LEU A 639 20.44 9.07 3.83
N LYS A 640 19.24 8.85 4.33
CA LYS A 640 18.45 7.65 4.08
C LYS A 640 17.49 7.94 2.94
N GLY A 641 17.30 6.99 2.04
CA GLY A 641 16.24 7.08 1.03
C GLY A 641 14.86 6.96 1.66
N GLU A 642 13.83 7.45 0.97
CA GLU A 642 12.46 7.15 1.36
C GLU A 642 12.23 5.64 1.33
N GLU A 643 11.88 5.07 2.47
CA GLU A 643 11.36 3.71 2.53
C GLU A 643 9.97 3.73 1.87
N LYS A 644 9.89 3.34 0.61
CA LYS A 644 8.60 3.09 -0.03
C LYS A 644 8.05 1.81 0.57
N GLU A 645 6.89 1.89 1.21
CA GLU A 645 6.10 0.71 1.50
C GLU A 645 5.63 0.12 0.15
N GLU A 646 6.46 -0.71 -0.45
CA GLU A 646 6.05 -1.45 -1.63
C GLU A 646 5.15 -2.60 -1.18
N ALA A 647 4.07 -2.84 -1.92
CA ALA A 647 3.13 -3.93 -1.65
C ALA A 647 3.77 -5.33 -1.85
N GLN A 648 4.99 -5.39 -2.36
CA GLN A 648 5.76 -6.61 -2.60
C GLN A 648 7.17 -6.42 -2.06
N PHE A 649 7.75 -7.51 -1.55
CA PHE A 649 9.14 -7.51 -1.06
C PHE A 649 10.13 -7.22 -2.18
N THR A 650 11.08 -6.37 -1.88
CA THR A 650 12.27 -6.23 -2.70
C THR A 650 13.13 -7.50 -2.59
N PRO A 651 13.97 -7.82 -3.60
CA PRO A 651 14.90 -8.94 -3.49
C PRO A 651 15.85 -8.86 -2.27
N ALA A 652 16.15 -7.65 -1.80
CA ALA A 652 16.96 -7.45 -0.60
C ALA A 652 16.19 -7.84 0.67
N GLU A 653 14.93 -7.46 0.77
CA GLU A 653 14.07 -7.84 1.91
C GLU A 653 13.83 -9.35 1.95
N LEU A 654 13.53 -9.99 0.81
CA LEU A 654 13.47 -11.46 0.74
C LEU A 654 14.77 -12.10 1.27
N GLY A 655 15.92 -11.54 0.91
CA GLY A 655 17.21 -11.97 1.44
C GLY A 655 17.27 -11.88 2.96
N THR A 656 16.87 -10.75 3.53
CA THR A 656 16.90 -10.55 4.99
C THR A 656 16.08 -11.60 5.74
N TYR A 657 14.88 -11.95 5.24
CA TYR A 657 14.05 -12.99 5.86
C TYR A 657 14.65 -14.40 5.71
N VAL A 658 15.29 -14.69 4.58
CA VAL A 658 16.00 -15.96 4.39
C VAL A 658 17.15 -16.09 5.38
N HIS A 659 17.97 -15.05 5.56
CA HIS A 659 19.09 -15.04 6.52
C HIS A 659 18.59 -15.26 7.95
N ALA A 660 17.58 -14.50 8.39
CA ALA A 660 17.02 -14.63 9.74
C ALA A 660 16.40 -16.02 9.96
N SER A 661 15.71 -16.59 8.98
CA SER A 661 15.14 -17.93 9.06
C SER A 661 16.23 -19.00 9.17
N MET A 662 17.30 -18.91 8.38
CA MET A 662 18.44 -19.85 8.44
C MET A 662 19.19 -19.75 9.78
N GLU A 663 19.42 -18.53 10.26
CA GLU A 663 20.05 -18.30 11.55
C GLU A 663 19.24 -18.95 12.68
N TYR A 664 17.90 -18.73 12.69
CA TYR A 664 17.00 -19.31 13.67
C TYR A 664 17.05 -20.84 13.64
N LEU A 665 16.89 -21.48 12.47
CA LEU A 665 16.90 -22.93 12.32
C LEU A 665 18.17 -23.54 12.88
N TYR A 666 19.32 -22.99 12.55
CA TYR A 666 20.60 -23.56 12.98
C TYR A 666 20.94 -23.28 14.44
N LYS A 667 20.63 -22.10 14.95
CA LYS A 667 20.86 -21.78 16.36
C LYS A 667 19.92 -22.54 17.27
N HIS A 668 18.64 -22.56 16.94
CA HIS A 668 17.62 -23.14 17.83
C HIS A 668 17.62 -24.66 17.80
N TYR A 669 17.64 -25.28 16.64
CA TYR A 669 17.48 -26.73 16.51
C TYR A 669 18.80 -27.50 16.44
N LEU A 670 19.86 -26.93 15.88
CA LEU A 670 21.15 -27.59 15.77
C LEU A 670 22.17 -27.13 16.80
N GLY A 671 21.84 -26.14 17.64
CA GLY A 671 22.69 -25.68 18.72
C GLY A 671 23.94 -24.93 18.27
N CYS A 672 23.89 -24.27 17.11
CA CYS A 672 25.01 -23.48 16.59
C CYS A 672 25.07 -22.15 17.35
N ASP A 673 25.99 -21.99 18.28
CA ASP A 673 26.12 -20.84 19.18
C ASP A 673 27.27 -19.87 18.83
N ASN A 674 27.92 -20.07 17.68
CA ASN A 674 29.09 -19.30 17.21
C ASN A 674 30.36 -19.45 18.09
N THR A 675 30.41 -20.44 18.97
CA THR A 675 31.57 -20.66 19.86
C THR A 675 32.48 -21.80 19.38
N HIS A 676 31.92 -22.83 18.78
CA HIS A 676 32.63 -23.98 18.24
C HIS A 676 31.91 -24.60 17.05
N PRO A 677 32.65 -25.29 16.14
CA PRO A 677 32.02 -25.95 14.99
C PRO A 677 31.08 -27.08 15.44
N VAL A 678 29.85 -27.04 14.94
CA VAL A 678 28.81 -28.05 15.21
C VAL A 678 28.68 -28.95 14.00
N ARG A 679 28.98 -30.26 14.17
CA ARG A 679 28.81 -31.25 13.12
C ARG A 679 27.32 -31.51 12.88
N VAL A 680 26.93 -31.46 11.62
CA VAL A 680 25.54 -31.63 11.19
C VAL A 680 25.43 -32.95 10.41
N THR A 681 24.33 -33.69 10.65
CA THR A 681 24.02 -34.93 9.92
C THR A 681 22.86 -34.74 8.98
N PRO A 682 22.75 -35.57 7.91
CA PRO A 682 21.62 -35.53 6.98
C PRO A 682 20.26 -35.68 7.68
N GLU A 683 20.18 -36.51 8.73
CA GLU A 683 18.94 -36.75 9.49
C GLU A 683 18.52 -35.52 10.29
N GLN A 684 19.47 -34.76 10.82
CA GLN A 684 19.19 -33.50 11.51
C GLN A 684 18.66 -32.42 10.56
N ILE A 685 19.23 -32.34 9.34
CA ILE A 685 18.72 -31.43 8.31
C ILE A 685 17.31 -31.84 7.88
N ASP A 686 17.03 -33.12 7.68
CA ASP A 686 15.68 -33.60 7.35
C ASP A 686 14.68 -33.24 8.45
N ALA A 687 15.06 -33.35 9.72
CA ALA A 687 14.19 -33.03 10.85
C ALA A 687 13.77 -31.54 10.87
N ILE A 688 14.65 -30.60 10.48
CA ILE A 688 14.34 -29.17 10.46
C ILE A 688 13.79 -28.69 9.10
N SER A 689 13.66 -29.57 8.13
CA SER A 689 13.16 -29.26 6.78
C SER A 689 11.65 -29.45 6.66
N ASP A 690 10.97 -29.86 7.71
CA ASP A 690 9.53 -30.00 7.68
C ASP A 690 8.80 -28.64 7.72
N THR A 691 7.51 -28.68 7.35
CA THR A 691 6.72 -27.46 7.21
C THR A 691 6.51 -26.72 8.55
N GLU A 692 6.50 -27.43 9.68
CA GLU A 692 6.29 -26.86 11.01
C GLU A 692 7.49 -26.01 11.41
N HIS A 693 8.71 -26.59 11.37
CA HIS A 693 9.94 -25.88 11.70
C HIS A 693 10.22 -24.70 10.74
N LEU A 694 9.91 -24.86 9.44
CA LEU A 694 10.08 -23.77 8.47
C LEU A 694 9.12 -22.62 8.73
N ASN A 695 7.87 -22.89 9.11
CA ASN A 695 6.91 -21.85 9.47
C ASN A 695 7.34 -21.12 10.75
N GLU A 696 7.78 -21.87 11.76
CA GLU A 696 8.26 -21.25 12.99
C GLU A 696 9.46 -20.34 12.73
N ALA A 697 10.44 -20.81 11.96
CA ALA A 697 11.59 -20.01 11.57
C ALA A 697 11.20 -18.75 10.80
N LEU A 698 10.22 -18.87 9.89
CA LEU A 698 9.70 -17.74 9.15
C LEU A 698 9.02 -16.72 10.07
N LEU A 699 8.17 -17.18 10.99
CA LEU A 699 7.51 -16.30 11.95
C LEU A 699 8.52 -15.56 12.83
N LYS A 700 9.54 -16.26 13.31
CA LYS A 700 10.62 -15.64 14.06
C LYS A 700 11.42 -14.63 13.25
N ALA A 701 11.69 -14.92 11.99
CA ALA A 701 12.32 -13.96 11.09
C ALA A 701 11.47 -12.68 10.92
N TYR A 702 10.14 -12.79 10.85
CA TYR A 702 9.28 -11.64 10.83
C TYR A 702 9.29 -10.84 12.14
N GLU A 703 9.33 -11.52 13.27
CA GLU A 703 9.48 -10.88 14.58
C GLU A 703 10.81 -10.09 14.68
N ASP A 704 11.91 -10.69 14.27
CA ASP A 704 13.25 -10.10 14.37
C ASP A 704 13.43 -8.92 13.42
N VAL A 705 12.96 -9.06 12.17
CA VAL A 705 13.05 -8.00 11.14
C VAL A 705 12.04 -6.89 11.39
N ASN A 706 10.85 -7.24 11.89
CA ASN A 706 9.78 -6.33 12.33
C ASN A 706 9.38 -5.22 11.33
N LYS A 707 9.43 -5.53 10.03
CA LYS A 707 9.07 -4.60 8.95
C LYS A 707 7.71 -4.89 8.33
N HIS A 708 7.33 -6.14 8.21
CA HIS A 708 6.15 -6.59 7.47
C HIS A 708 5.30 -7.54 8.30
N ASP A 709 4.03 -7.66 7.94
CA ASP A 709 3.09 -8.58 8.55
C ASP A 709 3.04 -9.88 7.73
N PRO A 710 3.40 -11.05 8.30
CA PRO A 710 3.44 -12.32 7.57
C PRO A 710 2.11 -12.68 6.92
N SER A 711 0.98 -12.26 7.50
CA SER A 711 -0.35 -12.57 6.98
C SER A 711 -0.70 -11.86 5.67
N GLN A 712 0.01 -10.78 5.33
CA GLN A 712 -0.22 -9.99 4.12
C GLN A 712 0.66 -10.41 2.94
N HIS A 713 1.63 -11.31 3.16
CA HIS A 713 2.68 -11.66 2.21
C HIS A 713 2.78 -13.17 1.97
N LEU A 714 1.64 -13.82 1.75
CA LEU A 714 1.59 -15.29 1.61
C LEU A 714 2.42 -15.82 0.44
N SER A 715 2.47 -15.11 -0.68
CA SER A 715 3.28 -15.49 -1.84
C SER A 715 4.78 -15.33 -1.58
N GLU A 716 5.16 -14.30 -0.86
CA GLU A 716 6.54 -14.03 -0.46
C GLU A 716 7.00 -15.05 0.58
N ASN A 717 6.12 -15.46 1.49
CA ASN A 717 6.39 -16.52 2.47
C ASN A 717 6.74 -17.85 1.79
N GLU A 718 6.01 -18.23 0.73
CA GLU A 718 6.36 -19.42 -0.07
C GLU A 718 7.73 -19.29 -0.72
N ILE A 719 8.04 -18.13 -1.25
CA ILE A 719 9.34 -17.89 -1.88
C ILE A 719 10.46 -18.00 -0.85
N ILE A 720 10.30 -17.40 0.33
CA ILE A 720 11.29 -17.46 1.41
C ILE A 720 11.49 -18.92 1.85
N MET A 721 10.42 -19.65 2.13
CA MET A 721 10.50 -21.06 2.53
C MET A 721 11.18 -21.91 1.46
N ARG A 722 10.88 -21.66 0.19
CA ARG A 722 11.54 -22.37 -0.92
C ARG A 722 13.03 -22.07 -0.98
N PHE A 723 13.45 -20.82 -0.74
CA PHE A 723 14.85 -20.45 -0.70
C PHE A 723 15.58 -21.12 0.47
N VAL A 724 14.95 -21.17 1.65
CA VAL A 724 15.45 -21.89 2.82
C VAL A 724 15.59 -23.38 2.51
N LEU A 725 14.59 -24.00 1.90
CA LEU A 725 14.65 -25.42 1.49
C LEU A 725 15.79 -25.70 0.50
N ASN A 726 16.02 -24.82 -0.48
CA ASN A 726 17.13 -24.99 -1.43
C ASN A 726 18.49 -24.99 -0.72
N ILE A 727 18.64 -24.21 0.36
CA ILE A 727 19.85 -24.20 1.19
C ILE A 727 19.94 -25.51 1.97
N LEU A 728 18.86 -25.93 2.64
CA LEU A 728 18.82 -27.16 3.45
C LEU A 728 19.06 -28.42 2.61
N GLU A 729 18.51 -28.50 1.38
CA GLU A 729 18.81 -29.59 0.44
C GLU A 729 20.30 -29.66 0.08
N ARG A 730 20.95 -28.53 -0.10
CA ARG A 730 22.38 -28.47 -0.34
C ARG A 730 23.16 -28.91 0.91
N ASP A 731 22.77 -28.43 2.07
CA ASP A 731 23.44 -28.75 3.33
C ASP A 731 23.27 -30.23 3.72
N LYS A 732 22.14 -30.84 3.37
CA LYS A 732 21.96 -32.29 3.50
C LYS A 732 22.97 -33.06 2.68
N ALA A 733 23.16 -32.69 1.40
CA ALA A 733 24.17 -33.33 0.54
C ALA A 733 25.60 -33.07 1.04
N ASP A 734 25.86 -31.87 1.55
CA ASP A 734 27.18 -31.52 2.11
C ASP A 734 27.43 -32.24 3.44
N ALA A 735 26.39 -32.53 4.24
CA ALA A 735 26.49 -33.29 5.49
C ALA A 735 26.91 -34.76 5.27
N GLU A 736 26.55 -35.36 4.12
CA GLU A 736 27.02 -36.70 3.74
C GLU A 736 28.54 -36.73 3.52
N VAL A 737 29.12 -35.63 3.07
CA VAL A 737 30.58 -35.54 2.85
C VAL A 737 31.32 -35.17 4.12
N GLY A 738 30.70 -34.30 4.93
CA GLY A 738 31.24 -33.80 6.19
C GLY A 738 31.06 -32.30 6.28
N LEU A 739 30.00 -31.89 6.99
CA LEU A 739 29.66 -30.48 7.21
C LEU A 739 29.68 -30.17 8.69
N GLN A 740 30.33 -29.06 9.06
CA GLN A 740 30.28 -28.49 10.39
C GLN A 740 29.99 -27.00 10.24
N ILE A 741 28.91 -26.53 10.84
CA ILE A 741 28.57 -25.10 10.86
C ILE A 741 29.32 -24.46 12.01
N TYR A 742 30.03 -23.38 11.74
CA TYR A 742 30.88 -22.74 12.74
C TYR A 742 30.35 -21.37 13.15
N LEU A 743 30.05 -20.47 12.20
CA LEU A 743 29.54 -19.15 12.50
C LEU A 743 28.31 -18.85 11.66
N LEU A 744 27.34 -18.13 12.26
CA LEU A 744 26.12 -17.64 11.64
C LEU A 744 25.94 -16.17 11.98
N GLU A 745 25.71 -15.32 10.97
CA GLU A 745 25.48 -13.87 11.11
C GLU A 745 26.49 -13.22 12.08
N ALA A 746 27.78 -13.52 11.84
CA ALA A 746 28.83 -13.15 12.79
C ALA A 746 29.67 -11.98 12.26
N PRO A 747 29.86 -10.90 13.06
CA PRO A 747 30.72 -9.79 12.63
C PRO A 747 32.19 -10.20 12.62
N ARG A 748 32.85 -9.94 11.48
CA ARG A 748 34.29 -10.15 11.32
C ARG A 748 34.93 -9.00 10.57
N TYR A 749 36.00 -8.47 11.13
CA TYR A 749 36.73 -7.30 10.62
C TYR A 749 38.23 -7.58 10.60
N PHE A 750 38.95 -6.87 9.73
CA PHE A 750 40.40 -6.81 9.75
C PHE A 750 40.84 -5.36 9.65
N ARG A 751 42.02 -5.04 10.17
CA ARG A 751 42.55 -3.69 10.17
C ARG A 751 43.42 -3.44 8.95
N MET A 752 43.27 -2.26 8.38
CA MET A 752 44.08 -1.76 7.28
C MET A 752 44.50 -0.32 7.57
N GLU A 753 45.83 -0.04 7.40
CA GLU A 753 46.37 1.31 7.51
C GLU A 753 46.01 2.09 6.27
N VAL A 754 45.36 3.25 6.45
CA VAL A 754 44.95 4.15 5.38
C VAL A 754 45.61 5.51 5.60
N GLU A 755 46.34 6.00 4.62
CA GLU A 755 47.06 7.27 4.72
C GLU A 755 46.03 8.42 4.95
N ASN A 756 46.33 9.31 5.88
CA ASN A 756 45.49 10.45 6.32
C ASN A 756 44.19 10.09 7.09
N VAL A 757 43.89 8.81 7.27
CA VAL A 757 42.72 8.33 8.07
C VAL A 757 43.21 7.60 9.34
N GLY A 758 44.28 6.81 9.21
CA GLY A 758 44.75 5.91 10.25
C GLY A 758 44.25 4.47 10.07
N PRO A 759 44.24 3.67 11.12
CA PRO A 759 43.77 2.30 11.05
C PRO A 759 42.24 2.27 10.87
N LEU A 760 41.76 1.65 9.81
CA LEU A 760 40.35 1.46 9.47
C LEU A 760 39.99 -0.02 9.55
N GLU A 761 38.86 -0.34 10.18
CA GLU A 761 38.34 -1.69 10.21
C GLU A 761 37.50 -1.96 8.95
N ILE A 762 37.89 -3.04 8.22
CA ILE A 762 37.21 -3.47 7.00
C ILE A 762 36.52 -4.80 7.27
N GLY A 763 35.25 -4.90 6.95
CA GLY A 763 34.49 -6.13 7.15
C GLY A 763 33.01 -5.87 7.40
N GLY A 764 32.35 -6.85 7.97
CA GLY A 764 30.92 -6.80 8.26
C GLY A 764 30.42 -8.13 8.84
N ILE A 765 29.14 -8.34 8.73
CA ILE A 765 28.49 -9.58 9.17
C ILE A 765 28.68 -10.61 8.06
N ILE A 766 29.24 -11.77 8.42
CA ILE A 766 29.37 -12.92 7.53
C ILE A 766 28.15 -13.80 7.75
N ASP A 767 27.44 -14.11 6.67
CA ASP A 767 26.21 -14.88 6.73
C ASP A 767 26.44 -16.25 7.35
N ARG A 768 27.47 -16.97 6.88
CA ARG A 768 27.81 -18.30 7.38
C ARG A 768 29.27 -18.69 7.14
N LEU A 769 29.84 -19.38 8.09
CA LEU A 769 31.16 -20.02 8.01
C LEU A 769 31.06 -21.51 8.32
N ASP A 770 31.50 -22.34 7.41
CA ASP A 770 31.51 -23.80 7.54
C ASP A 770 32.93 -24.37 7.59
N ILE A 771 33.06 -25.54 8.20
CA ILE A 771 34.16 -26.49 7.95
C ILE A 771 33.57 -27.64 7.12
N TYR A 772 34.04 -27.82 5.90
CA TYR A 772 33.46 -28.73 4.94
C TYR A 772 34.55 -29.61 4.28
N GLY A 773 34.24 -30.89 4.14
CA GLY A 773 35.07 -31.87 3.43
C GLY A 773 35.25 -33.15 4.21
N PRO A 774 35.78 -34.19 3.56
CA PRO A 774 36.10 -35.48 4.21
C PRO A 774 37.24 -35.30 5.22
N ALA A 775 37.26 -36.16 6.24
CA ALA A 775 38.26 -36.13 7.31
C ALA A 775 39.70 -36.09 6.76
N GLY A 776 40.46 -35.10 7.17
CA GLY A 776 41.85 -34.86 6.73
C GLY A 776 41.98 -34.06 5.42
N GLN A 777 40.86 -33.63 4.81
CA GLN A 777 40.81 -32.78 3.63
C GLN A 777 39.79 -31.64 3.83
N GLU A 778 39.54 -31.26 5.09
CA GLU A 778 38.61 -30.20 5.45
C GLU A 778 39.13 -28.85 4.96
N LYS A 779 38.20 -27.98 4.62
CA LYS A 779 38.41 -26.58 4.26
C LYS A 779 37.39 -25.67 4.96
N ILE A 780 37.75 -24.43 5.18
CA ILE A 780 36.86 -23.38 5.62
C ILE A 780 36.11 -22.89 4.40
N ARG A 781 34.78 -22.86 4.48
CA ARG A 781 33.93 -22.34 3.44
C ARG A 781 33.24 -21.05 3.95
N VAL A 782 33.55 -19.95 3.30
CA VAL A 782 32.87 -18.67 3.56
C VAL A 782 31.65 -18.59 2.63
N VAL A 783 30.48 -18.70 3.19
CA VAL A 783 29.21 -18.72 2.44
C VAL A 783 28.49 -17.40 2.59
N ASP A 784 28.04 -16.83 1.47
CA ASP A 784 27.28 -15.62 1.39
C ASP A 784 25.99 -15.92 0.59
N TYR A 785 24.81 -15.70 1.22
CA TYR A 785 23.51 -16.00 0.65
C TYR A 785 23.05 -14.90 -0.30
N LYS A 786 22.51 -15.27 -1.46
CA LYS A 786 22.00 -14.33 -2.46
C LYS A 786 20.60 -14.73 -2.93
N SER A 787 19.63 -13.88 -2.67
CA SER A 787 18.24 -14.05 -3.13
C SER A 787 18.05 -13.81 -4.62
N GLY A 788 19.01 -13.12 -5.27
CA GLY A 788 18.97 -12.83 -6.71
C GLY A 788 19.22 -14.05 -7.60
N GLY A 789 18.81 -13.94 -8.88
CA GLY A 789 18.99 -15.03 -9.85
C GLY A 789 20.45 -15.38 -10.15
N TYR A 790 20.73 -16.65 -10.35
CA TYR A 790 22.04 -17.15 -10.74
C TYR A 790 22.43 -16.72 -12.16
N LYS A 791 23.64 -16.20 -12.29
CA LYS A 791 24.35 -16.02 -13.56
C LYS A 791 25.81 -16.40 -13.36
N SER A 792 26.39 -17.16 -14.27
CA SER A 792 27.76 -17.65 -14.15
C SER A 792 28.80 -16.54 -14.05
N ASP A 793 28.57 -15.38 -14.61
CA ASP A 793 29.41 -14.19 -14.55
C ASP A 793 29.41 -13.52 -13.16
N ARG A 794 28.41 -13.76 -12.35
CA ARG A 794 28.31 -13.26 -10.95
C ARG A 794 29.25 -14.03 -10.00
N LEU A 795 29.63 -15.26 -10.37
CA LEU A 795 30.62 -16.07 -9.64
C LEU A 795 32.06 -15.80 -10.07
N ALA A 796 32.30 -15.01 -11.10
CA ALA A 796 33.57 -14.84 -11.71
C ALA A 796 34.04 -13.38 -11.73
N ALA A 797 35.34 -13.16 -11.49
CA ALA A 797 36.00 -11.87 -11.65
C ALA A 797 37.36 -12.05 -12.32
N SER A 798 37.86 -10.95 -12.87
CA SER A 798 39.26 -10.86 -13.35
C SER A 798 40.05 -10.00 -12.37
N THR A 799 41.30 -10.34 -12.11
CA THR A 799 42.23 -9.58 -11.25
C THR A 799 42.45 -8.14 -11.73
N GLU A 800 42.31 -7.88 -13.01
CA GLU A 800 42.47 -6.55 -13.59
C GLU A 800 41.25 -5.65 -13.30
N LEU A 801 40.05 -6.25 -13.17
CA LEU A 801 38.78 -5.52 -13.20
C LEU A 801 37.91 -5.65 -11.93
N TRP A 802 38.29 -6.51 -10.99
CA TRP A 802 37.47 -6.78 -9.79
C TRP A 802 37.24 -5.57 -8.90
N MET A 803 38.11 -4.55 -8.92
CA MET A 803 37.92 -3.29 -8.18
C MET A 803 37.32 -2.15 -9.03
N GLU A 804 37.04 -2.38 -10.31
CA GLU A 804 36.50 -1.36 -11.22
C GLU A 804 35.08 -1.64 -11.66
N GLN A 805 34.70 -2.92 -11.78
CA GLN A 805 33.37 -3.31 -12.29
C GLN A 805 32.34 -3.42 -11.19
N PRO A 806 31.24 -2.64 -11.23
CA PRO A 806 30.14 -2.73 -10.26
C PRO A 806 29.52 -4.14 -10.15
N GLU A 807 29.45 -4.87 -11.25
CA GLU A 807 28.86 -6.20 -11.36
C GLU A 807 29.63 -7.29 -10.59
N LYS A 808 30.86 -7.01 -10.15
CA LYS A 808 31.69 -7.93 -9.37
C LYS A 808 31.56 -7.76 -7.86
N ASN A 809 30.52 -7.05 -7.42
CA ASN A 809 30.22 -6.74 -6.01
C ASN A 809 30.20 -7.99 -5.11
N TYR A 810 29.57 -9.08 -5.54
CA TYR A 810 29.48 -10.31 -4.75
C TYR A 810 30.84 -10.98 -4.56
N VAL A 811 31.64 -11.08 -5.62
CA VAL A 811 32.98 -11.65 -5.54
C VAL A 811 33.86 -10.81 -4.60
N ARG A 812 33.89 -9.50 -4.76
CA ARG A 812 34.63 -8.60 -3.84
C ARG A 812 34.20 -8.78 -2.37
N GLN A 813 32.91 -8.81 -2.10
CA GLN A 813 32.38 -8.99 -0.75
C GLN A 813 32.86 -10.29 -0.14
N THR A 814 32.70 -11.39 -0.86
CA THR A 814 33.09 -12.73 -0.35
C THR A 814 34.61 -12.86 -0.17
N LEU A 815 35.45 -12.22 -1.04
CA LEU A 815 36.90 -12.19 -0.85
C LEU A 815 37.31 -11.34 0.35
N MET A 816 36.63 -10.20 0.62
CA MET A 816 36.87 -9.39 1.84
C MET A 816 36.52 -10.21 3.10
N TYR A 817 35.41 -10.92 3.07
CA TYR A 817 35.02 -11.81 4.17
C TYR A 817 35.99 -12.95 4.35
N SER A 818 36.51 -13.54 3.27
CA SER A 818 37.54 -14.59 3.33
C SER A 818 38.83 -14.09 3.98
N HIS A 819 39.20 -12.82 3.72
CA HIS A 819 40.34 -12.21 4.39
C HIS A 819 40.06 -11.95 5.88
N ALA A 820 38.88 -11.43 6.20
CA ALA A 820 38.50 -11.23 7.60
C ALA A 820 38.51 -12.54 8.39
N VAL A 821 38.01 -13.63 7.83
CA VAL A 821 38.08 -14.98 8.42
C VAL A 821 39.52 -15.43 8.62
N MET A 822 40.36 -15.26 7.63
CA MET A 822 41.78 -15.66 7.70
C MET A 822 42.51 -14.96 8.87
N VAL A 823 42.20 -13.69 9.12
CA VAL A 823 42.81 -12.89 10.21
C VAL A 823 42.26 -13.28 11.58
N ASN A 824 40.96 -13.55 11.69
CA ASN A 824 40.27 -13.75 12.95
C ASN A 824 40.28 -15.22 13.41
N GLU A 825 40.08 -16.17 12.47
CA GLU A 825 39.84 -17.58 12.80
C GLU A 825 41.14 -18.38 12.73
N LYS A 826 42.15 -18.14 13.15
CA LYS A 826 43.48 -18.82 13.24
C LYS A 826 43.50 -20.33 12.93
N LEU A 827 42.63 -20.79 12.01
CA LEU A 827 42.52 -22.15 11.56
C LEU A 827 43.49 -22.37 10.39
N ASP A 828 44.31 -23.41 10.43
CA ASP A 828 45.23 -23.71 9.36
C ASP A 828 44.61 -24.63 8.30
N LEU A 829 43.49 -24.16 7.73
CA LEU A 829 42.75 -24.83 6.67
C LEU A 829 42.63 -23.92 5.46
N PRO A 830 42.53 -24.49 4.23
CA PRO A 830 42.23 -23.70 3.03
C PRO A 830 40.89 -22.94 3.18
N ILE A 831 40.85 -21.71 2.70
CA ILE A 831 39.64 -20.85 2.77
C ILE A 831 39.03 -20.73 1.37
N GLU A 832 37.81 -21.25 1.21
CA GLU A 832 37.09 -21.27 -0.05
C GLU A 832 35.92 -20.27 -0.02
N PRO A 833 35.89 -19.23 -0.86
CA PRO A 833 34.76 -18.30 -0.98
C PRO A 833 33.64 -18.93 -1.79
N ASN A 834 32.40 -18.87 -1.25
CA ASN A 834 31.20 -19.43 -1.86
C ASN A 834 30.04 -18.45 -1.89
N LEU A 835 29.25 -18.51 -2.97
CA LEU A 835 28.01 -17.75 -3.16
C LEU A 835 26.84 -18.71 -3.36
N PHE A 836 25.86 -18.67 -2.47
CA PHE A 836 24.67 -19.51 -2.54
C PHE A 836 23.50 -18.70 -3.13
N PHE A 837 23.17 -18.92 -4.39
CA PHE A 837 22.01 -18.31 -5.04
C PHE A 837 20.74 -19.08 -4.68
N CYS A 838 20.11 -18.70 -3.58
CA CYS A 838 19.03 -19.43 -2.91
C CYS A 838 17.77 -19.60 -3.78
N SER A 839 17.60 -18.75 -4.79
CA SER A 839 16.48 -18.83 -5.75
C SER A 839 16.52 -20.04 -6.67
N HIS A 840 17.61 -20.81 -6.65
CA HIS A 840 17.83 -21.97 -7.49
C HIS A 840 18.21 -23.19 -6.65
N LYS A 841 18.06 -24.37 -7.23
CA LYS A 841 18.49 -25.61 -6.60
C LYS A 841 20.02 -25.64 -6.54
N LEU A 842 20.58 -25.47 -5.36
CA LEU A 842 22.01 -25.29 -5.13
C LEU A 842 22.85 -26.57 -5.39
N THR A 843 22.23 -27.73 -5.31
CA THR A 843 22.91 -29.03 -5.64
C THR A 843 23.31 -29.09 -7.09
N ASP A 844 22.67 -28.39 -7.98
CA ASP A 844 22.89 -28.44 -9.44
C ASP A 844 23.79 -27.30 -9.93
N LEU A 845 24.22 -26.40 -9.04
CA LEU A 845 24.97 -25.21 -9.40
C LEU A 845 26.38 -25.16 -8.77
N PRO A 846 27.37 -24.62 -9.47
CA PRO A 846 28.63 -24.26 -8.86
C PRO A 846 28.42 -23.07 -7.90
N THR A 847 29.01 -23.17 -6.71
CA THR A 847 28.92 -22.13 -5.69
C THR A 847 30.23 -21.42 -5.41
N THR A 848 31.37 -22.04 -5.76
CA THR A 848 32.69 -21.50 -5.50
C THR A 848 33.04 -20.36 -6.46
N VAL A 849 33.59 -19.28 -5.93
CA VAL A 849 34.04 -18.12 -6.68
C VAL A 849 35.19 -18.49 -7.65
N LYS A 850 35.22 -17.85 -8.82
CA LYS A 850 36.30 -17.99 -9.83
C LYS A 850 37.00 -16.66 -10.04
N VAL A 851 38.32 -16.72 -10.10
CA VAL A 851 39.15 -15.57 -10.46
C VAL A 851 40.02 -15.97 -11.64
N ASP A 852 40.05 -15.13 -12.68
CA ASP A 852 40.76 -15.40 -13.95
C ASP A 852 40.43 -16.79 -14.52
N LYS A 853 39.14 -17.18 -14.45
CA LYS A 853 38.59 -18.48 -14.89
C LYS A 853 39.00 -19.69 -14.02
N ALA A 854 39.88 -19.54 -13.04
CA ALA A 854 40.23 -20.57 -12.08
C ALA A 854 39.32 -20.57 -10.87
N VAL A 855 38.94 -21.74 -10.36
CA VAL A 855 38.20 -21.89 -9.12
C VAL A 855 39.09 -21.53 -7.94
N VAL A 856 38.62 -20.70 -7.03
CA VAL A 856 39.38 -20.29 -5.85
C VAL A 856 39.22 -21.36 -4.78
N SER A 857 40.12 -22.33 -4.76
CA SER A 857 40.13 -23.39 -3.74
C SER A 857 40.73 -22.93 -2.40
N ASN A 858 41.53 -21.88 -2.43
CA ASN A 858 42.10 -21.28 -1.23
C ASN A 858 42.36 -19.80 -1.44
N TYR A 859 41.72 -18.96 -0.65
CA TYR A 859 41.87 -17.50 -0.68
C TYR A 859 43.32 -17.04 -0.44
N ARG A 860 44.11 -17.80 0.34
CA ARG A 860 45.52 -17.45 0.62
C ARG A 860 46.35 -17.26 -0.64
N ASP A 861 46.01 -17.98 -1.71
CA ASP A 861 46.72 -17.90 -3.01
C ASP A 861 46.44 -16.57 -3.75
N LEU A 862 45.35 -15.86 -3.36
CA LEU A 862 44.95 -14.58 -3.95
C LEU A 862 45.29 -13.37 -3.07
N GLN A 863 45.67 -13.58 -1.84
CA GLN A 863 45.89 -12.52 -0.85
C GLN A 863 46.88 -11.46 -1.37
N GLU A 864 48.02 -11.88 -1.93
CA GLU A 864 49.07 -10.97 -2.39
C GLU A 864 48.65 -10.08 -3.56
N THR A 865 47.61 -10.48 -4.31
CA THR A 865 47.08 -9.70 -5.42
C THR A 865 45.87 -8.87 -4.97
N PHE A 866 45.00 -9.47 -4.15
CA PHE A 866 43.74 -8.83 -3.73
C PHE A 866 43.94 -7.68 -2.74
N LEU A 867 44.76 -7.86 -1.71
CA LEU A 867 44.93 -6.84 -0.68
C LEU A 867 45.53 -5.53 -1.19
N PRO A 868 46.57 -5.50 -2.01
CA PRO A 868 47.05 -4.24 -2.56
C PRO A 868 46.05 -3.52 -3.42
N ALA A 869 45.22 -4.25 -4.20
CA ALA A 869 44.17 -3.65 -4.99
C ALA A 869 43.03 -3.05 -4.12
N LEU A 870 42.65 -3.78 -3.06
CA LEU A 870 41.69 -3.29 -2.09
C LEU A 870 42.22 -2.06 -1.34
N GLN A 871 43.47 -2.07 -0.90
CA GLN A 871 44.10 -0.95 -0.21
C GLN A 871 44.17 0.29 -1.10
N ALA A 872 44.52 0.14 -2.38
CA ALA A 872 44.51 1.24 -3.34
C ALA A 872 43.10 1.85 -3.50
N LYS A 873 42.08 1.01 -3.59
CA LYS A 873 40.68 1.49 -3.71
C LYS A 873 40.21 2.19 -2.43
N ILE A 874 40.50 1.69 -1.25
CA ILE A 874 40.17 2.33 0.02
C ILE A 874 40.93 3.67 0.18
N GLN A 875 42.19 3.71 -0.23
CA GLN A 875 42.97 4.96 -0.23
C GLN A 875 42.36 6.01 -1.18
N GLU A 876 41.88 5.59 -2.35
CA GLU A 876 41.11 6.45 -3.26
C GLU A 876 39.85 7.01 -2.57
N ILE A 877 39.03 6.16 -1.94
CA ILE A 877 37.83 6.57 -1.20
C ILE A 877 38.18 7.56 -0.09
N ALA A 878 39.28 7.36 0.60
CA ALA A 878 39.73 8.18 1.72
C ALA A 878 40.19 9.60 1.29
N THR A 879 40.77 9.70 0.11
CA THR A 879 41.44 10.93 -0.36
C THR A 879 40.60 11.76 -1.33
N VAL A 880 39.58 11.15 -1.95
CA VAL A 880 38.73 11.85 -2.91
C VAL A 880 37.91 12.93 -2.22
N THR A 881 37.79 14.10 -2.86
CA THR A 881 37.00 15.25 -2.38
C THR A 881 35.84 15.62 -3.30
N GLU A 882 35.75 14.96 -4.44
CA GLU A 882 34.67 15.13 -5.41
C GLU A 882 34.02 13.80 -5.69
N PHE A 883 32.70 13.73 -5.50
CA PHE A 883 31.92 12.53 -5.67
C PHE A 883 30.97 12.66 -6.86
N PRO A 884 31.44 12.46 -8.08
CA PRO A 884 30.61 12.57 -9.28
C PRO A 884 29.54 11.47 -9.29
N PRO A 885 28.42 11.71 -9.97
CA PRO A 885 27.44 10.65 -10.22
C PRO A 885 28.05 9.59 -11.15
N CYS A 886 27.48 8.38 -11.12
CA CYS A 886 27.82 7.36 -12.13
C CYS A 886 27.52 7.89 -13.55
N GLU A 887 28.04 7.23 -14.58
CA GLU A 887 27.80 7.61 -15.97
C GLU A 887 26.30 7.65 -16.28
N GLU A 888 25.91 8.59 -17.15
CA GLU A 888 24.51 8.73 -17.55
C GLU A 888 24.00 7.43 -18.21
N GLY A 889 22.82 6.97 -17.78
CA GLY A 889 22.26 5.68 -18.20
C GLY A 889 22.73 4.46 -17.40
N LYS A 890 23.67 4.60 -16.46
CA LYS A 890 24.09 3.51 -15.54
C LYS A 890 23.43 3.59 -14.17
N CYS A 891 22.56 4.60 -13.92
CA CYS A 891 21.80 4.70 -12.67
C CYS A 891 20.88 3.50 -12.52
N LYS A 892 20.84 2.96 -11.31
CA LYS A 892 19.95 1.82 -10.99
C LYS A 892 18.57 2.32 -10.58
N SER A 893 17.52 1.61 -10.97
CA SER A 893 16.11 1.95 -10.65
C SER A 893 15.84 2.00 -9.15
N TYR A 894 16.56 1.23 -8.37
CA TYR A 894 16.46 1.19 -6.92
C TYR A 894 17.31 2.24 -6.18
N CYS A 895 17.97 3.16 -6.90
CA CYS A 895 18.74 4.22 -6.25
C CYS A 895 17.80 5.22 -5.57
N PRO A 896 17.90 5.41 -4.23
CA PRO A 896 16.99 6.30 -3.51
C PRO A 896 17.21 7.78 -3.81
N PHE A 897 18.29 8.13 -4.48
CA PHE A 897 18.69 9.51 -4.78
C PHE A 897 18.47 9.91 -6.24
N LEU A 898 17.71 9.15 -7.02
CA LEU A 898 17.44 9.48 -8.44
C LEU A 898 16.86 10.88 -8.60
N THR A 899 15.85 11.20 -7.81
CA THR A 899 15.17 12.51 -7.80
C THR A 899 16.15 13.63 -7.44
N LEU A 900 16.94 13.41 -6.40
CA LEU A 900 17.96 14.38 -5.94
C LEU A 900 19.04 14.61 -7.01
N CYS A 901 19.45 13.55 -7.70
CA CYS A 901 20.42 13.60 -8.80
C CYS A 901 19.78 14.07 -10.12
N ARG A 902 18.44 14.24 -10.18
CA ARG A 902 17.70 14.57 -11.41
C ARG A 902 18.01 13.65 -12.57
N ARG A 903 18.17 12.35 -12.31
CA ARG A 903 18.50 11.35 -13.31
C ARG A 903 17.35 10.41 -13.55
N THR A 904 17.19 10.04 -14.81
CA THR A 904 16.24 9.03 -15.25
C THR A 904 16.96 7.71 -15.48
N VAL A 905 16.29 6.61 -15.16
CA VAL A 905 16.78 5.27 -15.47
C VAL A 905 16.35 4.94 -16.89
N ARG A 906 17.30 4.64 -17.78
CA ARG A 906 16.95 4.08 -19.09
C ARG A 906 16.63 2.60 -18.89
N SER A 907 15.50 2.15 -19.42
CA SER A 907 15.23 0.71 -19.55
C SER A 907 16.30 0.12 -20.48
N PHE A 908 17.04 -0.82 -20.00
CA PHE A 908 17.82 -1.69 -20.90
C PHE A 908 16.92 -2.85 -21.31
N ASP A 909 16.94 -3.11 -22.64
CA ASP A 909 16.35 -4.26 -23.30
C ASP A 909 16.76 -5.60 -22.66
#